data_23017ec3b22e71a55026fe82d9bf381f
#
_entry.id   23017ec3b22e71a55026fe82d9bf381f
#
_cell.length_a   1.000
_cell.length_b   1.000
_cell.length_c   1.000
_cell.angle_alpha   90.00
_cell.angle_beta   90.00
_cell.angle_gamma   90.00
#
_symmetry.space_group_name_H-M   'P 1'
#
loop_
_entity.id
_entity.type
_entity.pdbx_description
1 polymer ?
#
loop_
_entity_poly.entity_id
_entity_poly.type
_entity_poly.pdbx_seq_one_letter_code
_entity_poly.pdbx_strand_id
1 'polypeptide(L)'
;MKIFIALISSVLLLWTDTGLAQVPDSLTISRSSTDQQEDPFIDYSNMKAVRYADLTKMAKGIDASADKYTGVVNVQVPIYEITTNAGKVPIALNYRTTGIRVEDVASEVGLGWELSAGGKITRIVRGQPDDFTVLKIVDETADNWNKDTFWDCVNNEWDTQPDTYYYSFPGGSGSFVFDLDRQPHTIPLQNHKIVYKNDEFTIYDSAGTKYTFTTKESTTEITGDKTTEYISSWFLDRIEYLSGTTLYYTYETGENYTTTSWNSLSRLLCLKNDEKISYDFTYGIDASTKYITHKPKYVASIHYMEQEIKFRYDTVRSDVNGMRRLKQMEIICDKIMFRTIKLNHSQFSDNSPKLISLIEQPQNNISKPICTFEYYEDVSLPAKNTSYKGFDHWGFYNTNVGKLNIFPDLSYLFNCKVDGLTWKFIEGTSRYPDLNFTRSQSLKKIIYPNGGSKEFIYDLHQGTNPKWHRSEHAGGLRIYEIIERASGDAHPARTWYEYTDGVIYDDEFNYIAEYGSIKGTDCFYLLLSSKSYSSPTDFLGCSVIYSAITEHLPNGSSIKYEYVPLEQYPDLNPEHFVIGDDIGRQIETGTRAPKTSRSWGRNILQTKEWFSVDKSVRKEIYSYQVDTANAVKIPFRILNSDARYYDLDMKDGRRYPFIDKNYHISCPVIPTKKVITAGSDILPSQTTYMYNSQYAPVGIIENGCDGTRTTKFVKYPFDYYTNQLTDKALVTLNERNAIVPIEMITYLNGKVVDATLNRYKVNPLSENSIVLSEILGLKYQQPLDSAALHRSRIISGAFYYDKTKYRTYCSIDEYDEAGNMLCYHDNNGIYHSQYYDGYRSTPIAYVENARHSVRTDGRVTQVFFNDFETPVSYTHLRAHETLA
;
A
#
# COMPACT_ATOMS: atom_id res chain seq x y z
N MET A 1 39.47 2.66 -2.47
CA MET A 1 38.49 3.69 -2.11
C MET A 1 37.17 3.48 -2.86
N LYS A 2 37.17 3.38 -4.22
CA LYS A 2 35.91 3.09 -4.99
C LYS A 2 35.27 1.72 -4.66
N ILE A 3 36.08 0.70 -4.34
CA ILE A 3 35.58 -0.64 -3.94
C ILE A 3 34.91 -0.64 -2.56
N PHE A 4 35.32 0.24 -1.65
CA PHE A 4 34.81 0.31 -0.28
C PHE A 4 33.45 0.99 -0.21
N ILE A 5 33.24 2.06 -0.95
CA ILE A 5 31.92 2.71 -1.11
C ILE A 5 30.97 1.80 -1.87
N ALA A 6 31.46 1.03 -2.85
CA ALA A 6 30.68 0.04 -3.56
C ALA A 6 30.24 -1.14 -2.66
N LEU A 7 31.08 -1.54 -1.68
CA LEU A 7 30.72 -2.60 -0.73
C LEU A 7 29.67 -2.15 0.31
N ILE A 8 29.78 -0.93 0.83
CA ILE A 8 28.75 -0.36 1.71
C ILE A 8 27.47 -0.07 0.91
N SER A 9 27.59 0.44 -0.32
CA SER A 9 26.47 0.66 -1.23
C SER A 9 25.84 -0.66 -1.70
N SER A 10 26.61 -1.74 -1.88
CA SER A 10 26.04 -3.04 -2.26
C SER A 10 25.32 -3.74 -1.11
N VAL A 11 25.69 -3.48 0.13
CA VAL A 11 24.94 -3.93 1.32
C VAL A 11 23.65 -3.14 1.45
N LEU A 12 23.62 -1.85 1.13
CA LEU A 12 22.41 -1.01 1.10
C LEU A 12 21.56 -1.24 -0.18
N LEU A 13 22.15 -1.55 -1.33
CA LEU A 13 21.45 -1.76 -2.61
C LEU A 13 20.74 -3.11 -2.73
N LEU A 14 21.06 -4.09 -1.90
CA LEU A 14 20.28 -5.33 -1.79
C LEU A 14 18.98 -5.15 -1.02
N TRP A 15 18.77 -3.99 -0.41
CA TRP A 15 17.61 -3.69 0.45
C TRP A 15 16.40 -3.15 -0.30
N THR A 16 16.53 -2.72 -1.54
CA THR A 16 15.43 -2.07 -2.26
C THR A 16 14.61 -3.00 -3.15
N ASP A 17 15.05 -4.26 -3.33
CA ASP A 17 14.42 -5.17 -4.29
C ASP A 17 13.74 -6.41 -3.68
N THR A 18 13.62 -6.53 -2.35
CA THR A 18 12.99 -7.69 -1.71
C THR A 18 11.63 -7.42 -1.09
N GLY A 19 10.86 -6.50 -1.63
CA GLY A 19 9.42 -6.42 -1.37
C GLY A 19 8.72 -7.60 -2.04
N LEU A 20 8.23 -8.56 -1.28
CA LEU A 20 7.24 -9.51 -1.75
C LEU A 20 6.01 -8.73 -2.23
N ALA A 21 5.66 -8.89 -3.50
CA ALA A 21 4.53 -8.31 -4.19
C ALA A 21 4.50 -6.76 -4.23
N GLN A 22 4.77 -6.26 -5.38
CA GLN A 22 4.86 -4.89 -5.89
C GLN A 22 6.28 -4.34 -5.91
N VAL A 23 6.95 -4.59 -7.00
CA VAL A 23 8.01 -3.70 -7.47
C VAL A 23 7.29 -2.42 -7.93
N PRO A 24 7.43 -1.28 -7.23
CA PRO A 24 6.98 -0.03 -7.82
C PRO A 24 7.79 0.18 -9.09
N ASP A 25 7.12 0.39 -10.23
CA ASP A 25 7.76 0.73 -11.51
C ASP A 25 8.62 2.01 -11.47
N SER A 26 8.65 2.71 -10.33
CA SER A 26 9.39 3.95 -10.12
C SER A 26 10.87 3.77 -9.76
N LEU A 27 11.36 2.55 -9.58
CA LEU A 27 12.79 2.27 -9.38
C LEU A 27 13.44 1.67 -10.63
N THR A 28 13.22 2.27 -11.77
CA THR A 28 14.23 2.25 -12.81
C THR A 28 15.35 3.17 -12.39
N ILE A 29 16.25 2.68 -11.54
CA ILE A 29 17.61 3.16 -11.57
C ILE A 29 18.07 2.89 -13.00
N SER A 30 18.22 3.93 -13.78
CA SER A 30 18.99 3.89 -15.00
C SER A 30 20.40 3.45 -14.60
N ARG A 31 20.62 2.14 -14.57
CA ARG A 31 21.96 1.63 -14.76
C ARG A 31 22.31 2.05 -16.18
N SER A 32 23.05 3.15 -16.28
CA SER A 32 23.88 3.32 -17.45
C SER A 32 24.76 2.09 -17.47
N SER A 33 24.47 1.17 -18.36
CA SER A 33 25.41 0.14 -18.80
C SER A 33 26.52 0.87 -19.54
N THR A 34 27.50 1.31 -18.82
CA THR A 34 28.78 1.70 -19.39
C THR A 34 29.86 1.19 -18.46
N ASP A 35 30.26 -0.04 -18.71
CA ASP A 35 31.63 -0.36 -18.71
C ASP A 35 32.28 0.50 -19.80
N GLN A 36 32.35 1.78 -19.61
CA GLN A 36 33.32 2.66 -20.22
C GLN A 36 34.25 3.08 -19.10
N GLN A 37 35.51 2.71 -19.26
CA GLN A 37 36.62 3.28 -18.56
C GLN A 37 36.35 4.78 -18.37
N GLU A 38 36.18 5.24 -17.13
CA GLU A 38 36.01 6.66 -16.85
C GLU A 38 37.20 7.40 -17.40
N ASP A 39 36.95 8.21 -18.43
CA ASP A 39 37.88 9.21 -18.92
C ASP A 39 38.17 10.14 -17.73
N PRO A 40 39.41 10.34 -17.31
CA PRO A 40 39.77 11.22 -16.20
C PRO A 40 39.45 12.69 -16.45
N PHE A 41 39.00 13.06 -17.63
CA PHE A 41 38.52 14.39 -18.00
C PHE A 41 37.00 14.47 -17.98
N ILE A 42 36.38 14.44 -16.81
CA ILE A 42 35.00 14.91 -16.66
C ILE A 42 35.04 16.42 -16.92
N ASP A 43 34.47 16.82 -18.04
CA ASP A 43 34.29 18.22 -18.39
C ASP A 43 33.33 18.88 -17.39
N TYR A 44 33.86 19.58 -16.40
CA TYR A 44 33.13 20.38 -15.42
C TYR A 44 32.33 21.53 -16.04
N SER A 45 32.49 21.83 -17.33
CA SER A 45 31.72 22.85 -18.03
C SER A 45 30.26 22.44 -18.13
N ASN A 46 29.91 21.16 -18.13
CA ASN A 46 28.56 20.65 -18.08
C ASN A 46 27.90 20.75 -16.68
N MET A 47 28.68 20.96 -15.62
CA MET A 47 28.11 21.23 -14.28
C MET A 47 27.47 22.64 -14.15
N LYS A 48 27.76 23.57 -15.04
CA LYS A 48 27.07 24.86 -15.07
C LYS A 48 25.62 24.77 -15.58
N ALA A 49 25.27 23.73 -16.31
CA ALA A 49 23.88 23.46 -16.71
C ALA A 49 23.02 22.99 -15.52
N VAL A 50 23.63 22.53 -14.43
CA VAL A 50 22.93 22.04 -13.23
C VAL A 50 22.27 23.17 -12.41
N ARG A 51 22.66 24.42 -12.59
CA ARG A 51 22.01 25.56 -11.89
C ARG A 51 20.61 25.92 -12.40
N TYR A 52 20.23 25.49 -13.60
CA TYR A 52 18.84 25.53 -14.05
C TYR A 52 18.01 24.35 -13.55
N ALA A 53 18.64 23.36 -12.94
CA ALA A 53 18.02 22.13 -12.50
C ALA A 53 17.21 22.26 -11.18
N ASP A 54 17.39 23.32 -10.38
CA ASP A 54 16.67 23.38 -9.08
C ASP A 54 15.21 23.77 -9.24
N LEU A 55 14.84 24.58 -10.21
CA LEU A 55 13.43 24.84 -10.54
C LEU A 55 12.81 23.69 -11.34
N THR A 56 13.58 23.03 -12.22
CA THR A 56 13.14 21.81 -12.91
C THR A 56 13.14 20.59 -12.01
N LYS A 57 13.92 20.55 -10.94
CA LYS A 57 13.86 19.47 -9.93
C LYS A 57 12.59 19.55 -9.10
N MET A 58 12.06 20.73 -8.77
CA MET A 58 10.76 20.83 -8.11
C MET A 58 9.60 20.44 -9.06
N ALA A 59 9.68 20.81 -10.32
CA ALA A 59 8.71 20.36 -11.34
C ALA A 59 8.85 18.85 -11.67
N LYS A 60 10.07 18.29 -11.62
CA LYS A 60 10.33 16.85 -11.69
C LYS A 60 10.05 16.11 -10.38
N GLY A 61 9.84 16.82 -9.27
CA GLY A 61 9.51 16.22 -7.98
C GLY A 61 8.07 15.79 -7.85
N ILE A 62 7.15 16.34 -8.66
CA ILE A 62 5.77 15.86 -8.67
C ILE A 62 5.70 14.62 -9.55
N ASP A 63 5.65 13.47 -8.92
CA ASP A 63 5.41 12.20 -9.63
C ASP A 63 3.91 12.08 -9.95
N ALA A 64 3.62 11.82 -11.20
CA ALA A 64 2.27 11.57 -11.65
C ALA A 64 2.33 10.43 -12.67
N SER A 65 2.04 9.26 -12.20
CA SER A 65 2.09 8.00 -12.96
C SER A 65 0.73 7.31 -12.95
N ALA A 66 0.53 6.40 -13.90
CA ALA A 66 -0.59 5.48 -13.89
C ALA A 66 -0.16 4.15 -13.28
N ASP A 67 -0.96 3.64 -12.37
CA ASP A 67 -0.86 2.24 -11.96
C ASP A 67 -1.16 1.35 -13.17
N LYS A 68 -0.22 0.46 -13.50
CA LYS A 68 -0.30 -0.33 -14.75
C LYS A 68 -1.32 -1.47 -14.69
N TYR A 69 -1.79 -1.85 -13.51
CA TYR A 69 -2.79 -2.90 -13.36
C TYR A 69 -4.21 -2.33 -13.26
N THR A 70 -4.38 -1.28 -12.45
CA THR A 70 -5.70 -0.72 -12.16
C THR A 70 -6.07 0.45 -13.09
N GLY A 71 -5.11 1.04 -13.79
CA GLY A 71 -5.31 2.26 -14.58
C GLY A 71 -5.53 3.52 -13.74
N VAL A 72 -5.34 3.45 -12.43
CA VAL A 72 -5.55 4.57 -11.51
C VAL A 72 -4.40 5.56 -11.60
N VAL A 73 -4.72 6.85 -11.68
CA VAL A 73 -3.71 7.91 -11.59
C VAL A 73 -3.28 8.09 -10.14
N ASN A 74 -1.97 8.05 -9.93
CA ASN A 74 -1.33 8.42 -8.68
C ASN A 74 -0.51 9.69 -8.89
N VAL A 75 -0.80 10.73 -8.11
CA VAL A 75 -0.01 11.97 -8.09
C VAL A 75 0.57 12.14 -6.70
N GLN A 76 1.89 12.27 -6.61
CA GLN A 76 2.58 12.59 -5.37
C GLN A 76 3.24 13.96 -5.49
N VAL A 77 2.85 14.88 -4.61
CA VAL A 77 3.47 16.20 -4.46
C VAL A 77 4.35 16.17 -3.22
N PRO A 78 5.68 16.06 -3.37
CA PRO A 78 6.59 16.05 -2.25
C PRO A 78 6.62 17.44 -1.59
N ILE A 79 6.51 17.46 -0.27
CA ILE A 79 6.52 18.69 0.53
C ILE A 79 7.85 18.85 1.25
N TYR A 80 8.25 17.80 1.97
CA TYR A 80 9.48 17.77 2.72
C TYR A 80 9.93 16.33 2.95
N GLU A 81 11.20 16.13 3.21
CA GLU A 81 11.76 14.83 3.57
C GLU A 81 12.59 14.98 4.83
N ILE A 82 12.20 14.31 5.90
CA ILE A 82 13.03 14.20 7.09
C ILE A 82 14.09 13.16 6.79
N THR A 83 15.32 13.62 6.65
CA THR A 83 16.48 12.75 6.42
C THR A 83 17.12 12.42 7.77
N THR A 84 17.22 11.13 8.06
CA THR A 84 17.95 10.60 9.21
C THR A 84 19.17 9.80 8.72
N ASN A 85 20.03 9.42 9.61
CA ASN A 85 21.15 8.52 9.29
C ASN A 85 20.70 7.10 8.88
N ALA A 86 19.52 6.70 9.28
CA ALA A 86 19.01 5.33 9.10
C ALA A 86 17.97 5.21 7.99
N GLY A 87 17.38 6.34 7.56
CA GLY A 87 16.36 6.34 6.54
C GLY A 87 15.75 7.71 6.32
N LYS A 88 14.82 7.78 5.37
CA LYS A 88 14.14 8.99 4.96
C LYS A 88 12.63 8.84 5.21
N VAL A 89 12.02 9.86 5.78
CA VAL A 89 10.58 9.92 6.00
C VAL A 89 10.01 11.03 5.11
N PRO A 90 9.39 10.66 3.97
CA PRO A 90 8.80 11.63 3.06
C PRO A 90 7.49 12.18 3.64
N ILE A 91 7.29 13.49 3.46
CA ILE A 91 6.03 14.17 3.69
C ILE A 91 5.53 14.67 2.36
N ALA A 92 4.37 14.20 1.95
CA ALA A 92 3.82 14.47 0.64
C ALA A 92 2.30 14.62 0.70
N LEU A 93 1.73 15.24 -0.33
CA LEU A 93 0.31 15.14 -0.63
C LEU A 93 0.12 14.15 -1.78
N ASN A 94 -0.69 13.15 -1.55
CA ASN A 94 -1.01 12.14 -2.54
C ASN A 94 -2.41 12.37 -3.09
N TYR A 95 -2.56 12.32 -4.40
CA TYR A 95 -3.86 12.29 -5.07
C TYR A 95 -4.04 10.94 -5.75
N ARG A 96 -5.13 10.28 -5.42
CA ARG A 96 -5.52 9.01 -6.04
C ARG A 96 -7.01 9.02 -6.30
N THR A 97 -7.43 8.68 -7.51
CA THR A 97 -8.84 8.61 -7.82
C THR A 97 -9.18 7.52 -8.83
N THR A 98 -10.26 6.84 -8.56
CA THR A 98 -11.00 5.99 -9.51
C THR A 98 -12.29 6.68 -9.95
N GLY A 99 -12.42 8.00 -9.78
CA GLY A 99 -13.66 8.78 -9.85
C GLY A 99 -14.18 9.09 -8.44
N ILE A 100 -15.18 9.96 -8.35
CA ILE A 100 -15.78 10.39 -7.09
C ILE A 100 -17.07 9.62 -6.84
N ARG A 101 -17.09 8.85 -5.76
CA ARG A 101 -18.29 8.14 -5.33
C ARG A 101 -19.21 9.07 -4.54
N VAL A 102 -20.49 8.76 -4.57
CA VAL A 102 -21.55 9.52 -3.88
C VAL A 102 -21.28 9.66 -2.38
N GLU A 103 -20.69 8.63 -1.75
CA GLU A 103 -20.42 8.58 -0.31
C GLU A 103 -18.99 9.01 0.07
N ASP A 104 -18.13 9.34 -0.90
CA ASP A 104 -16.76 9.76 -0.61
C ASP A 104 -16.76 11.06 0.19
N VAL A 105 -16.02 11.06 1.29
CA VAL A 105 -15.80 12.24 2.14
C VAL A 105 -14.37 12.74 1.88
N ALA A 106 -14.25 14.05 1.67
CA ALA A 106 -12.94 14.66 1.47
C ALA A 106 -12.07 14.53 2.74
N SER A 107 -10.77 14.28 2.56
CA SER A 107 -9.80 14.34 3.64
C SER A 107 -9.61 15.78 4.17
N GLU A 108 -8.71 15.96 5.12
CA GLU A 108 -8.27 17.28 5.58
C GLU A 108 -7.53 18.09 4.52
N VAL A 109 -7.02 17.45 3.46
CA VAL A 109 -6.34 18.12 2.33
C VAL A 109 -7.30 18.56 1.26
N GLY A 110 -8.35 17.76 1.00
CA GLY A 110 -9.35 18.00 -0.04
C GLY A 110 -9.85 16.72 -0.67
N LEU A 111 -10.85 16.83 -1.53
CA LEU A 111 -11.47 15.68 -2.18
C LEU A 111 -10.46 14.95 -3.09
N GLY A 112 -10.29 13.64 -2.90
CA GLY A 112 -9.33 12.81 -3.62
C GLY A 112 -7.86 12.96 -3.18
N TRP A 113 -7.56 13.90 -2.29
CA TRP A 113 -6.22 14.12 -1.73
C TRP A 113 -6.07 13.47 -0.36
N GLU A 114 -4.85 13.11 -0.03
CA GLU A 114 -4.46 12.55 1.27
C GLU A 114 -3.11 13.12 1.71
N LEU A 115 -2.96 13.39 3.02
CA LEU A 115 -1.69 13.75 3.62
C LEU A 115 -0.89 12.49 3.94
N SER A 116 0.23 12.29 3.26
CA SER A 116 1.22 11.26 3.59
C SER A 116 2.29 11.87 4.50
N ALA A 117 2.06 11.84 5.80
CA ALA A 117 2.95 12.43 6.80
C ALA A 117 3.08 11.56 8.07
N GLY A 118 2.71 10.29 7.98
CA GLY A 118 2.76 9.42 9.15
C GLY A 118 2.34 8.02 8.80
N GLY A 119 1.62 7.37 9.71
CA GLY A 119 1.07 6.03 9.52
C GLY A 119 -0.25 5.87 10.25
N LYS A 120 -1.09 4.99 9.76
CA LYS A 120 -2.41 4.69 10.33
C LYS A 120 -2.75 3.23 10.12
N ILE A 121 -3.36 2.63 11.12
CA ILE A 121 -4.05 1.34 11.02
C ILE A 121 -5.53 1.64 11.16
N THR A 122 -6.34 1.27 10.16
CA THR A 122 -7.79 1.48 10.15
C THR A 122 -8.50 0.15 10.21
N ARG A 123 -9.47 0.02 11.11
CA ARG A 123 -10.31 -1.15 11.31
C ARG A 123 -11.61 -0.99 10.54
N ILE A 124 -11.97 -1.99 9.77
CA ILE A 124 -13.30 -2.14 9.20
C ILE A 124 -13.99 -3.26 9.96
N VAL A 125 -14.97 -2.88 10.75
CA VAL A 125 -15.77 -3.83 11.53
C VAL A 125 -16.64 -4.68 10.60
N ARG A 126 -16.54 -5.99 10.79
CA ARG A 126 -17.39 -6.99 10.17
C ARG A 126 -18.19 -7.69 11.27
N GLY A 127 -19.50 -7.82 11.11
CA GLY A 127 -20.34 -8.35 12.19
C GLY A 127 -20.38 -7.41 13.41
N GLN A 128 -19.68 -7.79 14.45
CA GLN A 128 -19.46 -7.01 15.68
C GLN A 128 -17.99 -6.66 15.82
N PRO A 129 -17.61 -5.59 16.56
CA PRO A 129 -16.23 -5.37 16.88
C PRO A 129 -15.63 -6.56 17.65
N ASP A 130 -14.51 -7.12 17.17
CA ASP A 130 -13.82 -8.29 17.76
C ASP A 130 -13.42 -8.12 19.24
N ASP A 131 -13.55 -6.89 19.80
CA ASP A 131 -13.25 -6.58 21.20
C ASP A 131 -14.41 -6.92 22.17
N PHE A 132 -15.64 -6.96 21.65
CA PHE A 132 -16.86 -7.09 22.47
C PHE A 132 -17.43 -8.51 22.49
N THR A 133 -17.10 -9.29 21.49
CA THR A 133 -17.60 -10.66 21.35
C THR A 133 -16.46 -11.62 21.16
N VAL A 134 -16.63 -12.82 21.66
CA VAL A 134 -15.70 -13.90 21.34
C VAL A 134 -15.93 -14.26 19.88
N LEU A 135 -14.92 -14.03 19.05
CA LEU A 135 -14.92 -14.54 17.68
C LEU A 135 -15.01 -16.07 17.78
N LYS A 136 -16.18 -16.61 17.54
CA LYS A 136 -16.45 -18.03 17.65
C LYS A 136 -16.72 -18.59 16.27
N ILE A 137 -15.67 -18.90 15.56
CA ILE A 137 -15.78 -19.72 14.36
C ILE A 137 -15.89 -21.15 14.83
N VAL A 138 -17.12 -21.65 14.89
CA VAL A 138 -17.41 -23.01 15.27
C VAL A 138 -16.76 -23.94 14.24
N ASP A 139 -16.15 -25.00 14.76
CA ASP A 139 -15.36 -25.99 14.08
C ASP A 139 -15.96 -26.53 12.76
N GLU A 140 -15.13 -27.05 11.90
CA GLU A 140 -15.26 -27.19 10.46
C GLU A 140 -16.39 -28.11 9.95
N THR A 141 -17.14 -28.76 10.80
CA THR A 141 -18.20 -29.67 10.38
C THR A 141 -19.57 -29.04 10.53
N ALA A 142 -20.40 -29.14 9.48
CA ALA A 142 -21.80 -28.70 9.50
C ALA A 142 -22.62 -29.31 10.65
N ASP A 143 -22.16 -30.45 11.19
CA ASP A 143 -22.79 -31.19 12.26
C ASP A 143 -22.79 -30.44 13.62
N ASN A 144 -21.94 -29.45 13.80
CA ASN A 144 -21.83 -28.67 15.05
C ASN A 144 -22.70 -27.41 15.07
N TRP A 145 -23.31 -27.06 13.95
CA TRP A 145 -24.23 -25.95 13.87
C TRP A 145 -25.68 -26.40 14.17
N ASN A 146 -26.05 -26.30 15.44
CA ASN A 146 -27.45 -26.47 15.82
C ASN A 146 -28.22 -25.13 15.73
N LYS A 147 -29.53 -25.22 15.88
CA LYS A 147 -30.40 -24.05 15.82
C LYS A 147 -30.09 -23.02 16.91
N ASP A 148 -29.66 -23.46 18.10
CA ASP A 148 -29.35 -22.58 19.22
C ASP A 148 -28.07 -21.77 18.93
N THR A 149 -26.99 -22.43 18.48
CA THR A 149 -25.76 -21.78 18.02
C THR A 149 -26.00 -20.71 16.95
N PHE A 150 -26.90 -21.03 15.99
CA PHE A 150 -27.26 -20.07 14.96
C PHE A 150 -27.93 -18.80 15.56
N TRP A 151 -28.87 -18.99 16.47
CA TRP A 151 -29.58 -17.86 17.09
C TRP A 151 -28.69 -17.08 18.04
N ASP A 152 -27.76 -17.70 18.75
CA ASP A 152 -26.74 -17.01 19.56
C ASP A 152 -25.90 -16.05 18.68
N CYS A 153 -25.52 -16.51 17.48
CA CYS A 153 -24.83 -15.64 16.52
C CYS A 153 -25.73 -14.51 15.99
N VAL A 154 -26.99 -14.81 15.66
CA VAL A 154 -27.96 -13.80 15.19
C VAL A 154 -28.25 -12.77 16.27
N ASN A 155 -28.28 -13.17 17.54
CA ASN A 155 -28.46 -12.29 18.70
C ASN A 155 -27.18 -11.54 19.10
N ASN A 156 -26.08 -11.72 18.33
CA ASN A 156 -24.77 -11.13 18.55
C ASN A 156 -24.10 -11.55 19.87
N GLU A 157 -24.40 -12.73 20.39
CA GLU A 157 -23.65 -13.31 21.50
C GLU A 157 -22.29 -13.84 21.02
N TRP A 158 -22.22 -14.22 19.75
CA TRP A 158 -20.99 -14.66 19.07
C TRP A 158 -20.80 -13.92 17.75
N ASP A 159 -19.56 -13.56 17.44
CA ASP A 159 -19.19 -13.05 16.12
C ASP A 159 -18.62 -14.16 15.23
N THR A 160 -18.95 -14.10 13.95
CA THR A 160 -18.53 -15.09 12.94
C THR A 160 -17.70 -14.48 11.83
N GLN A 161 -17.41 -13.18 11.91
CA GLN A 161 -16.76 -12.41 10.87
C GLN A 161 -15.59 -11.62 11.47
N PRO A 162 -14.32 -12.05 11.27
CA PRO A 162 -13.18 -11.28 11.75
C PRO A 162 -13.11 -9.93 11.09
N ASP A 163 -12.73 -8.92 11.86
CA ASP A 163 -12.52 -7.56 11.37
C ASP A 163 -11.33 -7.50 10.40
N THR A 164 -11.43 -6.60 9.43
CA THR A 164 -10.35 -6.36 8.46
C THR A 164 -9.61 -5.08 8.83
N TYR A 165 -8.30 -5.16 8.90
CA TYR A 165 -7.43 -4.03 9.21
C TYR A 165 -6.61 -3.62 7.98
N TYR A 166 -6.58 -2.33 7.69
CA TYR A 166 -5.73 -1.73 6.67
C TYR A 166 -4.67 -0.89 7.34
N TYR A 167 -3.43 -1.03 6.94
CA TYR A 167 -2.32 -0.27 7.50
C TYR A 167 -1.51 0.44 6.44
N SER A 168 -0.97 1.61 6.80
CA SER A 168 0.02 2.35 6.03
C SER A 168 1.02 3.01 6.97
N PHE A 169 2.29 3.03 6.57
CA PHE A 169 3.39 3.70 7.28
C PHE A 169 4.53 3.96 6.28
N PRO A 170 5.56 4.77 6.62
CA PRO A 170 6.63 5.10 5.67
C PRO A 170 7.41 3.91 5.10
N GLY A 171 7.32 2.73 5.72
CA GLY A 171 7.96 1.49 5.25
C GLY A 171 7.06 0.56 4.43
N GLY A 172 5.75 0.86 4.30
CA GLY A 172 4.85 0.00 3.54
C GLY A 172 3.37 0.18 3.86
N SER A 173 2.55 -0.58 3.16
CA SER A 173 1.09 -0.62 3.36
C SER A 173 0.55 -2.01 3.09
N GLY A 174 -0.64 -2.31 3.58
CA GLY A 174 -1.30 -3.58 3.32
C GLY A 174 -2.58 -3.75 4.14
N SER A 175 -3.07 -4.98 4.17
CA SER A 175 -4.19 -5.35 5.03
C SER A 175 -3.86 -6.64 5.80
N PHE A 176 -4.54 -6.85 6.90
CA PHE A 176 -4.45 -8.08 7.66
C PHE A 176 -5.78 -8.40 8.36
N VAL A 177 -5.90 -9.65 8.76
CA VAL A 177 -7.03 -10.18 9.53
C VAL A 177 -6.45 -11.02 10.66
N PHE A 178 -7.09 -11.03 11.81
CA PHE A 178 -6.74 -11.94 12.90
C PHE A 178 -7.35 -13.33 12.69
N ASP A 179 -6.58 -14.35 13.01
CA ASP A 179 -7.10 -15.70 13.15
C ASP A 179 -7.73 -15.93 14.55
N LEU A 180 -8.19 -17.16 14.82
CA LEU A 180 -8.80 -17.53 16.10
C LEU A 180 -7.86 -17.42 17.29
N ASP A 181 -6.56 -17.58 17.06
CA ASP A 181 -5.51 -17.45 18.08
C ASP A 181 -5.05 -16.00 18.23
N ARG A 182 -5.76 -15.05 17.60
CA ARG A 182 -5.44 -13.62 17.53
C ARG A 182 -4.05 -13.35 16.95
N GLN A 183 -3.60 -14.19 15.99
CA GLN A 183 -2.42 -13.92 15.22
C GLN A 183 -2.80 -13.14 13.95
N PRO A 184 -2.12 -12.02 13.65
CA PRO A 184 -2.41 -11.24 12.46
C PRO A 184 -1.77 -11.87 11.22
N HIS A 185 -2.55 -12.02 10.15
CA HIS A 185 -2.11 -12.52 8.86
C HIS A 185 -2.34 -11.47 7.77
N THR A 186 -1.26 -11.06 7.09
CA THR A 186 -1.35 -10.07 6.01
C THR A 186 -1.95 -10.67 4.75
N ILE A 187 -2.74 -9.87 4.02
CA ILE A 187 -3.42 -10.26 2.78
C ILE A 187 -3.19 -9.17 1.72
N PRO A 188 -2.41 -9.47 0.64
CA PRO A 188 -1.56 -10.65 0.44
C PRO A 188 -0.45 -10.76 1.49
N LEU A 189 0.19 -11.95 1.56
CA LEU A 189 1.29 -12.16 2.50
C LEU A 189 2.43 -11.17 2.25
N GLN A 190 2.90 -10.52 3.31
CA GLN A 190 4.01 -9.56 3.30
C GLN A 190 5.00 -9.87 4.44
N ASN A 191 6.25 -9.43 4.28
CA ASN A 191 7.29 -9.56 5.30
C ASN A 191 7.18 -8.50 6.41
N HIS A 192 5.97 -8.19 6.85
CA HIS A 192 5.73 -7.32 7.98
C HIS A 192 5.34 -8.17 9.20
N LYS A 193 6.10 -8.04 10.28
CA LYS A 193 5.74 -8.68 11.57
C LYS A 193 4.85 -7.72 12.35
N ILE A 194 3.59 -8.07 12.48
CA ILE A 194 2.59 -7.28 13.22
C ILE A 194 2.41 -7.90 14.61
N VAL A 195 2.42 -7.07 15.64
CA VAL A 195 2.20 -7.47 17.03
C VAL A 195 1.10 -6.59 17.60
N TYR A 196 0.07 -7.20 18.15
CA TYR A 196 -1.01 -6.53 18.88
C TYR A 196 -0.96 -6.90 20.36
N LYS A 197 -0.83 -5.91 21.21
CA LYS A 197 -0.77 -6.11 22.67
C LYS A 197 -1.25 -4.86 23.39
N ASN A 198 -2.10 -5.03 24.42
CA ASN A 198 -2.65 -3.93 25.24
C ASN A 198 -3.36 -2.87 24.40
N ASP A 199 -4.12 -3.28 23.39
CA ASP A 199 -4.80 -2.41 22.43
C ASP A 199 -3.87 -1.49 21.65
N GLU A 200 -2.61 -1.88 21.45
CA GLU A 200 -1.61 -1.14 20.69
C GLU A 200 -0.99 -2.04 19.62
N PHE A 201 -0.62 -1.44 18.51
CA PHE A 201 0.07 -2.15 17.44
C PHE A 201 1.54 -1.78 17.37
N THR A 202 2.34 -2.78 17.08
CA THR A 202 3.73 -2.62 16.67
C THR A 202 3.93 -3.37 15.36
N ILE A 203 4.48 -2.70 14.35
CA ILE A 203 4.84 -3.32 13.07
C ILE A 203 6.36 -3.24 12.93
N TYR A 204 6.98 -4.35 12.52
CA TYR A 204 8.38 -4.40 12.14
C TYR A 204 8.45 -4.68 10.64
N ASP A 205 9.21 -3.84 9.93
CA ASP A 205 9.51 -4.09 8.51
C ASP A 205 10.70 -5.06 8.34
N SER A 206 11.03 -5.37 7.10
CA SER A 206 12.17 -6.23 6.77
C SER A 206 13.54 -5.61 7.07
N ALA A 207 13.59 -4.30 7.31
CA ALA A 207 14.78 -3.59 7.75
C ALA A 207 14.99 -3.68 9.27
N GLY A 208 14.02 -4.24 10.00
CA GLY A 208 14.02 -4.26 11.46
C GLY A 208 13.60 -2.93 12.08
N THR A 209 13.06 -2.01 11.29
CA THR A 209 12.48 -0.76 11.79
C THR A 209 11.20 -1.06 12.52
N LYS A 210 11.03 -0.46 13.68
CA LYS A 210 9.85 -0.63 14.53
C LYS A 210 8.95 0.59 14.42
N TYR A 211 7.69 0.35 14.07
CA TYR A 211 6.62 1.34 13.98
C TYR A 211 5.62 1.09 15.09
N THR A 212 5.39 2.06 15.96
CA THR A 212 4.52 1.93 17.15
C THR A 212 3.29 2.81 16.98
N PHE A 213 2.10 2.22 17.15
CA PHE A 213 0.79 2.86 16.98
C PHE A 213 0.02 2.78 18.30
N THR A 214 -0.08 3.90 19.02
CA THR A 214 -0.72 3.96 20.34
C THR A 214 -1.84 5.00 20.42
N THR A 215 -1.76 6.07 19.61
CA THR A 215 -2.81 7.09 19.54
C THR A 215 -4.04 6.54 18.85
N LYS A 216 -5.20 6.57 19.53
CA LYS A 216 -6.44 5.92 19.10
C LYS A 216 -7.50 6.92 18.67
N GLU A 217 -8.25 6.57 17.62
CA GLU A 217 -9.51 7.19 17.22
C GLU A 217 -10.65 6.24 17.54
N SER A 218 -11.67 6.72 18.24
CA SER A 218 -12.87 5.95 18.48
C SER A 218 -14.02 6.42 17.59
N THR A 219 -14.88 5.48 17.26
CA THR A 219 -16.08 5.68 16.45
C THR A 219 -17.29 5.16 17.20
N THR A 220 -18.36 5.94 17.19
CA THR A 220 -19.67 5.54 17.71
C THR A 220 -20.62 5.34 16.53
N GLU A 221 -21.16 4.16 16.42
CA GLU A 221 -22.10 3.77 15.38
C GLU A 221 -23.49 3.59 15.97
N ILE A 222 -24.50 4.22 15.36
CA ILE A 222 -25.92 4.09 15.74
C ILE A 222 -26.70 3.55 14.56
N THR A 223 -27.33 2.39 14.75
CA THR A 223 -28.21 1.75 13.76
C THR A 223 -29.52 1.36 14.47
N GLY A 224 -30.59 2.06 14.17
CA GLY A 224 -31.84 1.93 14.94
C GLY A 224 -31.63 2.27 16.42
N ASP A 225 -31.99 1.36 17.33
CA ASP A 225 -31.81 1.52 18.78
C ASP A 225 -30.42 1.03 19.28
N LYS A 226 -29.60 0.45 18.39
CA LYS A 226 -28.32 -0.10 18.77
C LYS A 226 -27.22 0.95 18.64
N THR A 227 -26.46 1.16 19.71
CA THR A 227 -25.26 2.01 19.74
C THR A 227 -24.04 1.15 20.04
N THR A 228 -23.02 1.25 19.21
CA THR A 228 -21.75 0.54 19.38
C THR A 228 -20.62 1.55 19.31
N GLU A 229 -19.74 1.58 20.33
CA GLU A 229 -18.51 2.39 20.32
C GLU A 229 -17.31 1.46 20.28
N TYR A 230 -16.35 1.74 19.38
CA TYR A 230 -15.13 0.93 19.19
C TYR A 230 -13.97 1.78 18.71
N ILE A 231 -12.75 1.24 18.83
CA ILE A 231 -11.55 1.88 18.27
C ILE A 231 -11.54 1.57 16.77
N SER A 232 -11.63 2.62 15.96
CA SER A 232 -11.65 2.53 14.49
C SER A 232 -10.29 2.72 13.86
N SER A 233 -9.32 3.38 14.57
CA SER A 233 -7.99 3.61 14.01
C SER A 233 -6.93 3.78 15.09
N TRP A 234 -5.71 3.41 14.73
CA TRP A 234 -4.49 3.64 15.50
C TRP A 234 -3.51 4.43 14.65
N PHE A 235 -2.92 5.47 15.21
CA PHE A 235 -1.99 6.35 14.52
C PHE A 235 -0.56 6.07 14.95
N LEU A 236 0.39 6.31 14.03
CA LEU A 236 1.81 6.11 14.23
C LEU A 236 2.38 7.16 15.19
N ASP A 237 2.84 6.74 16.37
CA ASP A 237 3.43 7.63 17.37
C ASP A 237 4.95 7.70 17.26
N ARG A 238 5.57 6.60 16.79
CA ARG A 238 7.03 6.50 16.83
C ARG A 238 7.58 5.55 15.77
N ILE A 239 8.69 5.95 15.15
CA ILE A 239 9.53 5.11 14.28
C ILE A 239 10.88 4.93 14.99
N GLU A 240 11.28 3.69 15.23
CA GLU A 240 12.55 3.33 15.87
C GLU A 240 13.36 2.47 14.90
N TYR A 241 14.42 3.04 14.32
CA TYR A 241 15.34 2.32 13.47
C TYR A 241 16.24 1.34 14.25
N LEU A 242 16.83 0.37 13.56
CA LEU A 242 17.81 -0.54 14.17
C LEU A 242 19.01 0.20 14.78
N SER A 243 19.42 1.30 14.17
CA SER A 243 20.50 2.16 14.65
C SER A 243 20.23 2.83 16.00
N GLY A 244 18.96 2.82 16.47
CA GLY A 244 18.52 3.54 17.66
C GLY A 244 17.93 4.92 17.37
N THR A 245 18.07 5.40 16.14
CA THR A 245 17.44 6.66 15.70
C THR A 245 15.94 6.58 15.83
N THR A 246 15.32 7.63 16.39
CA THR A 246 13.88 7.64 16.65
C THR A 246 13.23 8.94 16.20
N LEU A 247 12.06 8.84 15.54
CA LEU A 247 11.16 9.94 15.21
C LEU A 247 9.90 9.81 16.05
N TYR A 248 9.33 10.94 16.42
CA TYR A 248 8.12 11.04 17.24
C TYR A 248 7.03 11.83 16.51
N TYR A 249 5.80 11.38 16.70
CA TYR A 249 4.59 12.03 16.17
C TYR A 249 3.73 12.50 17.34
N THR A 250 3.09 13.65 17.18
CA THR A 250 2.08 14.13 18.11
C THR A 250 0.78 14.40 17.38
N TYR A 251 -0.34 14.25 18.09
CA TYR A 251 -1.68 14.40 17.52
C TYR A 251 -2.52 15.36 18.36
N GLU A 252 -3.43 16.06 17.70
CA GLU A 252 -4.48 16.82 18.35
C GLU A 252 -5.85 16.17 18.09
N THR A 253 -6.74 16.27 19.07
CA THR A 253 -8.11 15.79 18.94
C THR A 253 -8.97 16.88 18.31
N GLY A 254 -9.70 16.54 17.27
CA GLY A 254 -10.68 17.42 16.65
C GLY A 254 -12.04 17.36 17.33
N GLU A 255 -12.96 18.18 16.83
CA GLU A 255 -14.37 18.07 17.20
C GLU A 255 -14.96 16.80 16.60
N ASN A 256 -15.96 16.23 17.29
CA ASN A 256 -16.67 15.07 16.76
C ASN A 256 -17.43 15.48 15.50
N TYR A 257 -17.44 14.61 14.50
CA TYR A 257 -18.25 14.76 13.31
C TYR A 257 -19.01 13.47 13.00
N THR A 258 -20.14 13.61 12.33
CA THR A 258 -21.00 12.47 12.00
C THR A 258 -21.12 12.34 10.49
N THR A 259 -20.88 11.12 9.99
CA THR A 259 -21.20 10.71 8.63
C THR A 259 -22.44 9.81 8.64
N THR A 260 -23.15 9.77 7.52
CA THR A 260 -24.37 8.98 7.41
C THR A 260 -24.20 8.02 6.24
N SER A 261 -24.37 6.73 6.50
CA SER A 261 -24.56 5.72 5.46
C SER A 261 -26.02 5.32 5.44
N TRP A 262 -26.59 5.26 4.25
CA TRP A 262 -28.02 4.96 4.10
C TRP A 262 -28.24 3.89 3.04
N ASN A 263 -29.28 3.09 3.25
CA ASN A 263 -29.82 2.15 2.28
C ASN A 263 -31.35 2.25 2.34
N SER A 264 -31.98 2.44 1.21
CA SER A 264 -33.44 2.47 1.15
C SER A 264 -33.96 1.11 0.72
N LEU A 265 -35.03 0.67 1.36
CA LEU A 265 -35.75 -0.56 1.04
C LEU A 265 -37.11 -0.23 0.46
N SER A 266 -37.55 -0.98 -0.54
CA SER A 266 -38.89 -0.88 -1.11
C SER A 266 -39.51 -2.26 -1.27
N ARG A 267 -40.77 -2.37 -0.92
CA ARG A 267 -41.53 -3.61 -1.05
C ARG A 267 -42.39 -3.60 -2.32
N LEU A 268 -42.21 -4.60 -3.15
CA LEU A 268 -43.09 -4.88 -4.29
C LEU A 268 -44.02 -6.02 -3.91
N LEU A 269 -45.29 -5.91 -4.30
CA LEU A 269 -46.33 -6.94 -4.08
C LEU A 269 -46.79 -7.51 -5.43
N CYS A 270 -47.02 -8.80 -5.50
CA CYS A 270 -47.56 -9.50 -6.64
C CYS A 270 -48.67 -10.48 -6.20
N LEU A 271 -49.77 -10.52 -6.93
CA LEU A 271 -50.84 -11.48 -6.73
C LEU A 271 -50.73 -12.65 -7.68
N LYS A 272 -50.83 -13.90 -7.16
CA LYS A 272 -50.60 -15.14 -7.92
C LYS A 272 -51.61 -15.34 -9.07
N ASN A 273 -52.86 -14.87 -8.94
CA ASN A 273 -53.93 -15.17 -9.87
C ASN A 273 -54.40 -13.98 -10.73
N ASP A 274 -53.78 -12.83 -10.63
CA ASP A 274 -54.07 -11.67 -11.44
C ASP A 274 -52.80 -11.14 -12.09
N GLU A 275 -52.84 -10.94 -13.41
CA GLU A 275 -51.73 -10.30 -14.13
C GLU A 275 -51.50 -8.84 -13.69
N LYS A 276 -52.26 -8.37 -12.69
CA LYS A 276 -52.12 -7.06 -12.10
C LYS A 276 -51.11 -7.08 -10.99
N ILE A 277 -49.94 -6.52 -11.28
CA ILE A 277 -48.98 -6.16 -10.28
C ILE A 277 -49.46 -4.86 -9.61
N SER A 278 -49.87 -4.96 -8.36
CA SER A 278 -50.15 -3.78 -7.55
C SER A 278 -48.86 -3.30 -6.89
N TYR A 279 -48.48 -2.08 -7.22
CA TYR A 279 -47.28 -1.47 -6.66
C TYR A 279 -47.70 -0.65 -5.44
N ASP A 280 -47.50 -1.20 -4.28
CA ASP A 280 -47.56 -0.39 -3.05
C ASP A 280 -46.11 -0.02 -2.70
N PHE A 281 -45.67 1.17 -3.17
CA PHE A 281 -44.45 1.79 -2.72
C PHE A 281 -44.70 2.36 -1.31
N THR A 282 -44.73 1.50 -0.32
CA THR A 282 -44.45 2.00 1.02
C THR A 282 -43.01 2.43 1.06
N TYR A 283 -42.78 3.73 0.88
CA TYR A 283 -41.49 4.35 1.18
C TYR A 283 -41.19 4.17 2.66
N GLY A 284 -40.76 3.00 3.01
CA GLY A 284 -40.12 2.78 4.29
C GLY A 284 -38.72 3.36 4.16
N ILE A 285 -38.59 4.68 4.25
CA ILE A 285 -37.34 5.33 4.62
C ILE A 285 -37.11 4.90 6.04
N ASP A 286 -36.51 3.76 6.30
CA ASP A 286 -36.19 3.59 7.72
C ASP A 286 -35.21 2.53 8.10
N ALA A 287 -35.07 1.42 7.48
CA ALA A 287 -34.54 0.31 8.25
C ALA A 287 -33.01 0.32 8.39
N SER A 288 -32.24 1.21 7.73
CA SER A 288 -30.79 1.11 7.76
C SER A 288 -30.02 2.41 7.60
N THR A 289 -30.56 3.52 8.09
CA THR A 289 -29.73 4.73 8.24
C THR A 289 -28.76 4.51 9.39
N LYS A 290 -27.48 4.50 9.08
CA LYS A 290 -26.40 4.31 10.00
C LYS A 290 -25.73 5.66 10.23
N TYR A 291 -25.72 6.11 11.48
CA TYR A 291 -25.00 7.31 11.88
C TYR A 291 -23.65 6.91 12.47
N ILE A 292 -22.58 7.43 11.92
CA ILE A 292 -21.22 7.10 12.34
C ILE A 292 -20.57 8.38 12.85
N THR A 293 -20.40 8.48 14.17
CA THR A 293 -19.75 9.62 14.82
C THR A 293 -18.29 9.29 15.11
N HIS A 294 -17.39 10.09 14.57
CA HIS A 294 -15.96 9.95 14.70
C HIS A 294 -15.42 10.94 15.74
N LYS A 295 -14.41 10.51 16.53
CA LYS A 295 -13.59 11.36 17.41
C LYS A 295 -12.20 11.50 16.78
N PRO A 296 -12.02 12.40 15.79
CA PRO A 296 -10.86 12.37 14.90
C PRO A 296 -9.56 12.76 15.59
N LYS A 297 -8.46 12.22 15.10
CA LYS A 297 -7.09 12.62 15.42
C LYS A 297 -6.43 13.23 14.19
N TYR A 298 -5.78 14.36 14.39
CA TYR A 298 -5.01 15.05 13.34
C TYR A 298 -3.55 15.12 13.76
N VAL A 299 -2.61 14.86 12.84
CA VAL A 299 -1.19 15.00 13.12
C VAL A 299 -0.88 16.45 13.46
N ALA A 300 -0.32 16.72 14.64
CA ALA A 300 0.02 18.07 15.09
C ALA A 300 1.47 18.40 14.77
N SER A 301 2.38 17.47 15.02
CA SER A 301 3.79 17.65 14.67
C SER A 301 4.54 16.34 14.51
N ILE A 302 5.67 16.41 13.80
CA ILE A 302 6.66 15.35 13.66
C ILE A 302 7.99 15.91 14.15
N HIS A 303 8.68 15.16 15.01
CA HIS A 303 9.93 15.56 15.64
C HIS A 303 11.06 14.59 15.32
N TYR A 304 12.18 15.12 14.88
CA TYR A 304 13.46 14.43 14.80
C TYR A 304 14.58 15.36 15.25
N MET A 305 15.17 15.11 16.41
CA MET A 305 16.18 15.97 17.02
C MET A 305 15.69 17.43 17.12
N GLU A 306 16.39 18.39 16.53
CA GLU A 306 16.00 19.82 16.49
C GLU A 306 15.12 20.17 15.27
N GLN A 307 14.74 19.18 14.45
CA GLN A 307 13.80 19.37 13.34
C GLN A 307 12.38 19.11 13.82
N GLU A 308 11.48 20.01 13.52
CA GLU A 308 10.06 19.89 13.82
C GLU A 308 9.23 20.33 12.61
N ILE A 309 8.21 19.54 12.27
CA ILE A 309 7.22 19.92 11.26
C ILE A 309 5.88 20.02 11.95
N LYS A 310 5.28 21.21 11.93
CA LYS A 310 3.97 21.49 12.52
C LYS A 310 2.90 21.57 11.46
N PHE A 311 1.75 20.98 11.75
CA PHE A 311 0.58 21.00 10.91
C PHE A 311 -0.47 21.92 11.52
N ARG A 312 -1.01 22.85 10.72
CA ARG A 312 -2.01 23.84 11.16
C ARG A 312 -3.30 23.64 10.40
N TYR A 313 -4.37 23.49 11.13
CA TYR A 313 -5.71 23.26 10.61
C TYR A 313 -6.62 24.44 10.82
N ASP A 314 -7.65 24.56 9.99
CA ASP A 314 -8.82 25.43 10.21
C ASP A 314 -10.10 24.59 10.24
N THR A 315 -11.19 25.19 10.71
CA THR A 315 -12.50 24.54 10.87
C THR A 315 -13.50 24.93 9.77
N VAL A 316 -13.01 25.53 8.67
CA VAL A 316 -13.87 26.05 7.60
C VAL A 316 -14.24 24.92 6.62
N ARG A 317 -15.17 24.08 7.04
CA ARG A 317 -15.77 23.05 6.18
C ARG A 317 -17.28 23.14 6.21
N SER A 318 -17.92 23.01 5.04
CA SER A 318 -19.36 23.06 4.86
C SER A 318 -19.97 21.73 4.40
N ASP A 319 -19.15 20.78 3.99
CA ASP A 319 -19.57 19.42 3.59
C ASP A 319 -19.84 18.52 4.81
N VAL A 320 -18.96 18.56 5.80
CA VAL A 320 -19.07 17.78 7.06
C VAL A 320 -18.69 18.68 8.23
N ASN A 321 -19.69 19.02 9.03
CA ASN A 321 -19.50 19.87 10.21
C ASN A 321 -18.62 19.17 11.25
N GLY A 322 -17.66 19.90 11.84
CA GLY A 322 -16.70 19.40 12.83
C GLY A 322 -15.38 18.86 12.24
N MET A 323 -15.34 18.53 10.94
CA MET A 323 -14.07 18.17 10.30
C MET A 323 -13.17 19.38 10.10
N ARG A 324 -11.87 19.17 10.24
CA ARG A 324 -10.84 20.20 10.00
C ARG A 324 -10.26 20.09 8.59
N ARG A 325 -9.63 21.18 8.16
CA ARG A 325 -8.91 21.30 6.90
C ARG A 325 -7.49 21.74 7.15
N LEU A 326 -6.51 21.07 6.52
CA LEU A 326 -5.10 21.42 6.61
C LEU A 326 -4.86 22.75 5.88
N LYS A 327 -4.41 23.75 6.63
CA LYS A 327 -4.17 25.10 6.13
C LYS A 327 -2.72 25.32 5.73
N GLN A 328 -1.80 24.87 6.56
CA GLN A 328 -0.36 25.03 6.32
C GLN A 328 0.49 24.04 7.09
N MET A 329 1.70 23.83 6.59
CA MET A 329 2.76 23.06 7.24
C MET A 329 3.95 23.99 7.50
N GLU A 330 4.47 23.99 8.73
CA GLU A 330 5.58 24.82 9.20
C GLU A 330 6.80 23.91 9.43
N ILE A 331 7.90 24.18 8.71
CA ILE A 331 9.14 23.43 8.84
C ILE A 331 10.10 24.26 9.69
N ILE A 332 10.50 23.72 10.82
CA ILE A 332 11.27 24.38 11.87
C ILE A 332 12.56 23.58 12.03
N CYS A 333 13.69 24.28 12.00
CA CYS A 333 15.02 23.75 12.25
C CYS A 333 15.71 24.63 13.28
N ASP A 334 16.31 24.04 14.33
CA ASP A 334 16.97 24.78 15.42
C ASP A 334 16.09 25.88 16.04
N LYS A 335 14.79 25.57 16.21
CA LYS A 335 13.76 26.51 16.72
C LYS A 335 13.48 27.73 15.78
N ILE A 336 14.07 27.73 14.61
CA ILE A 336 13.85 28.76 13.59
C ILE A 336 12.90 28.22 12.54
N MET A 337 11.83 28.97 12.25
CA MET A 337 10.92 28.63 11.15
C MET A 337 11.64 28.82 9.82
N PHE A 338 12.01 27.72 9.17
CA PHE A 338 12.76 27.74 7.92
C PHE A 338 11.86 28.09 6.73
N ARG A 339 10.68 27.47 6.64
CA ARG A 339 9.69 27.73 5.59
C ARG A 339 8.29 27.26 6.00
N THR A 340 7.29 27.84 5.34
CA THR A 340 5.88 27.45 5.50
C THR A 340 5.32 27.05 4.14
N ILE A 341 4.62 25.92 4.08
CA ILE A 341 3.85 25.50 2.90
C ILE A 341 2.38 25.75 3.19
N LYS A 342 1.75 26.61 2.40
CA LYS A 342 0.33 26.95 2.51
C LYS A 342 -0.50 26.20 1.46
N LEU A 343 -1.65 25.72 1.90
CA LEU A 343 -2.65 25.06 1.05
C LEU A 343 -3.80 26.05 0.84
N ASN A 344 -4.05 26.42 -0.41
CA ASN A 344 -5.18 27.27 -0.78
C ASN A 344 -6.34 26.41 -1.25
N HIS A 345 -7.51 26.67 -0.69
CA HIS A 345 -8.71 25.91 -0.97
C HIS A 345 -9.87 26.77 -1.47
N SER A 346 -10.76 26.16 -2.23
CA SER A 346 -12.14 26.61 -2.49
C SER A 346 -13.09 25.45 -2.23
N GLN A 347 -14.25 25.48 -2.84
CA GLN A 347 -15.26 24.44 -2.72
C GLN A 347 -15.71 23.98 -4.10
N PHE A 348 -16.05 22.69 -4.21
CA PHE A 348 -16.79 22.15 -5.33
C PHE A 348 -18.29 22.46 -5.23
N SER A 349 -19.05 22.13 -6.26
CA SER A 349 -20.51 22.33 -6.27
C SER A 349 -21.26 21.57 -5.17
N ASP A 350 -20.71 20.48 -4.69
CA ASP A 350 -21.24 19.64 -3.60
C ASP A 350 -20.78 20.11 -2.20
N ASN A 351 -20.12 21.26 -2.11
CA ASN A 351 -19.52 21.84 -0.92
C ASN A 351 -18.27 21.13 -0.39
N SER A 352 -17.77 20.09 -1.05
CA SER A 352 -16.51 19.43 -0.66
C SER A 352 -15.31 20.39 -0.83
N PRO A 353 -14.31 20.34 0.05
CA PRO A 353 -13.11 21.14 -0.08
C PRO A 353 -12.31 20.76 -1.33
N LYS A 354 -11.92 21.79 -2.08
CA LYS A 354 -11.15 21.72 -3.33
C LYS A 354 -9.80 22.38 -3.11
N LEU A 355 -8.72 21.58 -3.21
CA LEU A 355 -7.36 22.10 -3.16
C LEU A 355 -7.04 22.81 -4.48
N ILE A 356 -6.75 24.12 -4.43
CA ILE A 356 -6.47 24.92 -5.64
C ILE A 356 -4.98 25.01 -5.91
N SER A 357 -4.17 25.31 -4.89
CA SER A 357 -2.74 25.56 -5.07
C SER A 357 -1.94 25.35 -3.79
N LEU A 358 -0.66 25.12 -3.99
CA LEU A 358 0.35 25.10 -2.96
C LEU A 358 1.30 26.27 -3.13
N ILE A 359 1.62 26.94 -2.02
CA ILE A 359 2.51 28.10 -2.00
C ILE A 359 3.56 27.90 -0.91
N GLU A 360 4.81 28.03 -1.26
CA GLU A 360 5.92 28.11 -0.32
C GLU A 360 6.13 29.56 0.11
N GLN A 361 6.23 29.78 1.42
CA GLN A 361 6.59 31.05 2.01
C GLN A 361 7.86 30.86 2.84
N PRO A 362 9.03 31.21 2.31
CA PRO A 362 10.28 31.20 3.03
C PRO A 362 10.33 32.34 4.07
N GLN A 363 11.34 32.31 4.94
CA GLN A 363 11.50 33.27 6.04
C GLN A 363 11.53 34.75 5.57
N ASN A 364 11.98 35.03 4.34
CA ASN A 364 12.02 36.39 3.78
C ASN A 364 10.65 36.91 3.28
N ASN A 365 9.57 36.18 3.50
CA ASN A 365 8.19 36.52 3.15
C ASN A 365 7.87 36.66 1.65
N ILE A 366 8.77 36.32 0.76
CA ILE A 366 8.49 36.27 -0.68
C ILE A 366 7.84 34.94 -1.02
N SER A 367 6.52 34.94 -1.18
CA SER A 367 5.75 33.74 -1.52
C SER A 367 6.12 33.22 -2.92
N LYS A 368 6.33 31.91 -3.04
CA LYS A 368 6.61 31.24 -4.30
C LYS A 368 5.54 30.16 -4.56
N PRO A 369 4.87 30.17 -5.73
CA PRO A 369 3.95 29.08 -6.06
C PRO A 369 4.73 27.78 -6.24
N ILE A 370 4.17 26.66 -5.73
CA ILE A 370 4.67 25.30 -5.98
C ILE A 370 3.93 24.69 -7.16
N CYS A 371 2.60 24.71 -7.11
CA CYS A 371 1.74 24.26 -8.21
C CYS A 371 0.30 24.72 -8.00
N THR A 372 -0.47 24.64 -9.09
CA THR A 372 -1.91 24.90 -9.12
C THR A 372 -2.62 23.69 -9.71
N PHE A 373 -3.83 23.43 -9.24
CA PHE A 373 -4.64 22.27 -9.63
C PHE A 373 -5.94 22.71 -10.29
N GLU A 374 -6.29 22.05 -11.39
CA GLU A 374 -7.58 22.18 -12.07
C GLU A 374 -8.30 20.83 -12.06
N TYR A 375 -9.62 20.89 -12.01
CA TYR A 375 -10.48 19.70 -11.91
C TYR A 375 -11.53 19.69 -13.02
N TYR A 376 -12.11 18.53 -13.28
CA TYR A 376 -13.28 18.42 -14.14
C TYR A 376 -14.51 18.96 -13.40
N GLU A 377 -15.11 20.01 -13.91
CA GLU A 377 -16.31 20.66 -13.33
C GLU A 377 -17.39 20.87 -14.38
N ASP A 378 -17.39 20.05 -15.43
CA ASP A 378 -18.36 20.12 -16.53
C ASP A 378 -19.79 19.79 -16.06
N VAL A 379 -19.91 19.03 -14.97
CA VAL A 379 -21.17 18.65 -14.33
C VAL A 379 -21.17 19.08 -12.87
N SER A 380 -22.24 19.76 -12.44
CA SER A 380 -22.45 20.11 -11.05
C SER A 380 -23.08 18.94 -10.30
N LEU A 381 -22.43 18.53 -9.21
CA LEU A 381 -22.94 17.48 -8.33
C LEU A 381 -23.77 18.06 -7.19
N PRO A 382 -24.77 17.33 -6.65
CA PRO A 382 -25.59 17.80 -5.55
C PRO A 382 -24.79 17.88 -4.24
N ALA A 383 -25.20 18.76 -3.33
CA ALA A 383 -24.59 18.85 -2.00
C ALA A 383 -24.57 17.50 -1.27
N LYS A 384 -23.52 17.26 -0.47
CA LYS A 384 -23.31 15.95 0.23
C LYS A 384 -24.49 15.53 1.14
N ASN A 385 -25.25 16.48 1.66
CA ASN A 385 -26.42 16.23 2.52
C ASN A 385 -27.72 15.99 1.73
N THR A 386 -27.69 15.97 0.41
CA THR A 386 -28.87 15.76 -0.43
C THR A 386 -29.25 14.28 -0.48
N SER A 387 -30.55 13.97 -0.29
CA SER A 387 -31.04 12.59 -0.30
C SER A 387 -31.15 11.96 -1.69
N TYR A 388 -31.15 12.78 -2.75
CA TYR A 388 -31.39 12.34 -4.13
C TYR A 388 -30.11 12.30 -4.94
N LYS A 389 -29.31 11.27 -4.69
CA LYS A 389 -28.02 11.07 -5.37
C LYS A 389 -28.16 9.92 -6.35
N GLY A 390 -28.19 10.21 -7.66
CA GLY A 390 -28.09 9.19 -8.70
C GLY A 390 -26.71 8.61 -8.74
N PHE A 391 -26.60 7.27 -8.77
CA PHE A 391 -25.32 6.56 -8.82
C PHE A 391 -25.43 5.27 -9.65
N ASP A 392 -24.31 4.82 -10.16
CA ASP A 392 -24.18 3.57 -10.91
C ASP A 392 -24.07 2.35 -9.99
N HIS A 393 -23.85 1.16 -10.54
CA HIS A 393 -23.68 -0.08 -9.78
C HIS A 393 -22.49 -0.05 -8.82
N TRP A 394 -21.46 0.74 -9.11
CA TRP A 394 -20.20 0.84 -8.34
C TRP A 394 -20.18 2.01 -7.35
N GLY A 395 -21.29 2.81 -7.32
CA GLY A 395 -21.46 3.93 -6.40
C GLY A 395 -20.96 5.27 -6.92
N PHE A 396 -20.53 5.39 -8.18
CA PHE A 396 -20.15 6.65 -8.81
C PHE A 396 -21.37 7.42 -9.29
N TYR A 397 -21.30 8.75 -9.30
CA TYR A 397 -22.36 9.57 -9.84
C TYR A 397 -22.68 9.24 -11.31
N ASN A 398 -23.96 9.27 -11.67
CA ASN A 398 -24.43 9.09 -13.04
C ASN A 398 -25.55 10.08 -13.40
N THR A 399 -26.17 9.93 -14.57
CA THR A 399 -27.20 10.81 -15.12
C THR A 399 -28.49 10.88 -14.30
N ASN A 400 -28.63 10.05 -13.25
CA ASN A 400 -29.80 10.02 -12.38
C ASN A 400 -29.72 10.99 -11.19
N VAL A 401 -28.71 11.83 -11.12
CA VAL A 401 -28.61 12.92 -10.13
C VAL A 401 -29.88 13.76 -10.15
N GLY A 402 -30.50 13.95 -8.96
CA GLY A 402 -31.72 14.70 -8.79
C GLY A 402 -33.04 13.92 -9.02
N LYS A 403 -32.99 12.65 -9.44
CA LYS A 403 -34.17 11.81 -9.55
C LYS A 403 -34.60 11.26 -8.21
N LEU A 404 -35.91 11.26 -7.96
CA LEU A 404 -36.49 10.75 -6.72
C LEU A 404 -36.40 9.23 -6.59
N ASN A 405 -36.55 8.52 -7.71
CA ASN A 405 -36.43 7.06 -7.72
C ASN A 405 -34.96 6.66 -7.65
N ILE A 406 -34.57 5.98 -6.57
CA ILE A 406 -33.21 5.53 -6.30
C ILE A 406 -33.03 4.01 -6.46
N PHE A 407 -34.12 3.28 -6.80
CA PHE A 407 -34.06 1.84 -7.03
C PHE A 407 -33.55 1.55 -8.45
N PRO A 408 -32.74 0.49 -8.61
CA PRO A 408 -32.22 0.13 -9.93
C PRO A 408 -33.34 -0.31 -10.88
N ASP A 409 -33.09 -0.10 -12.17
CA ASP A 409 -33.87 -0.76 -13.21
C ASP A 409 -33.48 -2.24 -13.25
N LEU A 410 -34.38 -3.09 -12.81
CA LEU A 410 -34.20 -4.53 -12.77
C LEU A 410 -34.72 -5.24 -14.02
N SER A 411 -34.95 -4.51 -15.11
CA SER A 411 -35.45 -5.07 -16.38
C SER A 411 -34.57 -6.21 -16.92
N TYR A 412 -33.27 -6.21 -16.59
CA TYR A 412 -32.36 -7.29 -16.92
C TYR A 412 -32.58 -8.60 -16.14
N LEU A 413 -33.30 -8.55 -15.01
CA LEU A 413 -33.72 -9.73 -14.24
C LEU A 413 -35.03 -10.37 -14.74
N PHE A 414 -35.68 -9.78 -15.77
CA PHE A 414 -37.02 -10.20 -16.25
C PHE A 414 -37.11 -11.62 -16.77
N ASN A 415 -36.03 -12.25 -17.11
CA ASN A 415 -36.01 -13.67 -17.44
C ASN A 415 -35.90 -14.58 -16.23
N CYS A 416 -35.73 -14.02 -15.04
CA CYS A 416 -35.74 -14.77 -13.79
C CYS A 416 -37.21 -15.01 -13.38
N LYS A 417 -37.65 -16.25 -13.52
CA LYS A 417 -38.88 -16.70 -12.86
C LYS A 417 -38.58 -16.89 -11.40
N VAL A 418 -38.98 -15.93 -10.56
CA VAL A 418 -39.01 -16.14 -9.13
C VAL A 418 -40.36 -16.85 -8.84
N ASP A 419 -40.32 -18.06 -8.35
CA ASP A 419 -41.47 -18.93 -8.07
C ASP A 419 -42.43 -19.15 -9.27
N GLY A 420 -41.91 -19.22 -10.47
CA GLY A 420 -42.74 -19.37 -11.67
C GLY A 420 -43.53 -18.16 -12.06
N LEU A 421 -43.47 -17.07 -11.29
CA LEU A 421 -44.13 -15.81 -11.55
C LEU A 421 -43.25 -14.88 -12.38
N THR A 422 -43.78 -14.30 -13.43
CA THR A 422 -43.12 -13.26 -14.20
C THR A 422 -43.42 -11.92 -13.54
N TRP A 423 -42.43 -11.32 -12.92
CA TRP A 423 -42.55 -10.00 -12.32
C TRP A 423 -42.42 -8.92 -13.40
N LYS A 424 -43.42 -8.05 -13.51
CA LYS A 424 -43.36 -6.83 -14.31
C LYS A 424 -42.81 -5.72 -13.45
N PHE A 425 -41.61 -5.24 -13.72
CA PHE A 425 -41.03 -4.18 -12.94
C PHE A 425 -41.46 -2.80 -13.41
N ILE A 426 -41.51 -1.85 -12.47
CA ILE A 426 -41.61 -0.43 -12.76
C ILE A 426 -40.23 0.00 -13.35
N GLU A 427 -40.26 1.02 -14.20
CA GLU A 427 -39.08 1.71 -14.65
C GLU A 427 -38.26 2.17 -13.46
N GLY A 428 -37.22 1.44 -13.17
CA GLY A 428 -36.18 1.84 -12.22
C GLY A 428 -35.26 2.88 -12.79
N THR A 429 -34.28 3.29 -12.03
CA THR A 429 -33.22 4.17 -12.53
C THR A 429 -32.08 3.36 -13.13
N SER A 430 -31.59 3.78 -14.29
CA SER A 430 -30.41 3.19 -14.91
C SER A 430 -29.19 3.27 -13.97
N ARG A 431 -28.49 2.16 -13.81
CA ARG A 431 -27.24 2.06 -13.03
C ARG A 431 -25.99 2.02 -13.91
N TYR A 432 -26.14 2.32 -15.21
CA TYR A 432 -25.00 2.39 -16.11
C TYR A 432 -24.12 3.60 -15.75
N PRO A 433 -22.79 3.44 -15.85
CA PRO A 433 -21.86 4.53 -15.57
C PRO A 433 -21.91 5.59 -16.68
N ASP A 434 -21.60 6.83 -16.32
CA ASP A 434 -21.48 7.96 -17.25
C ASP A 434 -20.15 8.67 -17.02
N LEU A 435 -19.33 8.79 -18.05
CA LEU A 435 -17.99 9.36 -17.97
C LEU A 435 -17.97 10.79 -17.40
N ASN A 436 -18.91 11.65 -17.83
CA ASN A 436 -18.91 13.04 -17.42
C ASN A 436 -19.26 13.19 -15.93
N PHE A 437 -20.16 12.35 -15.42
CA PHE A 437 -20.53 12.33 -14.01
C PHE A 437 -19.42 11.65 -13.16
N THR A 438 -18.91 10.50 -13.60
CA THR A 438 -17.87 9.76 -12.87
C THR A 438 -16.57 10.56 -12.75
N ARG A 439 -16.16 11.33 -13.80
CA ARG A 439 -14.94 12.18 -13.76
C ARG A 439 -15.16 13.53 -13.09
N SER A 440 -16.41 13.94 -12.83
CA SER A 440 -16.68 15.24 -12.19
C SER A 440 -15.95 15.34 -10.86
N GLN A 441 -15.34 16.51 -10.60
CA GLN A 441 -14.48 16.82 -9.44
C GLN A 441 -13.15 16.04 -9.39
N SER A 442 -12.83 15.21 -10.38
CA SER A 442 -11.51 14.57 -10.47
C SER A 442 -10.45 15.55 -11.00
N LEU A 443 -9.18 15.31 -10.58
CA LEU A 443 -8.04 16.13 -10.99
C LEU A 443 -7.85 16.07 -12.50
N LYS A 444 -7.91 17.23 -13.14
CA LYS A 444 -7.75 17.40 -14.59
C LYS A 444 -6.33 17.78 -14.96
N LYS A 445 -5.72 18.71 -14.19
CA LYS A 445 -4.46 19.31 -14.62
C LYS A 445 -3.66 19.86 -13.44
N ILE A 446 -2.35 19.71 -13.52
CA ILE A 446 -1.37 20.34 -12.64
C ILE A 446 -0.61 21.39 -13.45
N ILE A 447 -0.52 22.62 -12.93
CA ILE A 447 0.22 23.72 -13.55
C ILE A 447 1.40 24.04 -12.65
N TYR A 448 2.59 24.06 -13.23
CA TYR A 448 3.85 24.35 -12.55
C TYR A 448 4.19 25.85 -12.59
N PRO A 449 5.04 26.36 -11.68
CA PRO A 449 5.39 27.78 -11.62
C PRO A 449 6.04 28.34 -12.89
N ASN A 450 6.71 27.47 -13.65
CA ASN A 450 7.35 27.82 -14.92
C ASN A 450 6.37 27.89 -16.11
N GLY A 451 5.06 27.72 -15.87
CA GLY A 451 4.02 27.68 -16.90
C GLY A 451 3.86 26.34 -17.62
N GLY A 452 4.70 25.34 -17.29
CA GLY A 452 4.50 23.97 -17.76
C GLY A 452 3.29 23.32 -17.10
N SER A 453 2.77 22.25 -17.66
CA SER A 453 1.60 21.55 -17.12
C SER A 453 1.57 20.07 -17.45
N LYS A 454 0.86 19.32 -16.61
CA LYS A 454 0.52 17.91 -16.83
C LYS A 454 -0.99 17.76 -16.75
N GLU A 455 -1.62 17.23 -17.81
CA GLU A 455 -3.07 17.08 -17.94
C GLU A 455 -3.43 15.59 -18.03
N PHE A 456 -4.51 15.18 -17.38
CA PHE A 456 -5.00 13.82 -17.28
C PHE A 456 -6.31 13.66 -18.05
N ILE A 457 -6.36 12.77 -19.00
CA ILE A 457 -7.56 12.40 -19.74
C ILE A 457 -8.00 11.02 -19.29
N TYR A 458 -9.21 10.95 -18.76
CA TYR A 458 -9.79 9.71 -18.24
C TYR A 458 -10.79 9.08 -19.20
N ASP A 459 -10.95 7.79 -19.06
CA ASP A 459 -12.02 6.98 -19.66
C ASP A 459 -12.69 6.11 -18.59
N LEU A 460 -13.88 5.59 -18.89
CA LEU A 460 -14.49 4.56 -18.04
C LEU A 460 -13.75 3.23 -18.21
N HIS A 461 -13.81 2.42 -17.17
CA HIS A 461 -13.42 1.02 -17.31
C HIS A 461 -14.31 0.32 -18.33
N GLN A 462 -13.74 -0.60 -19.09
CA GLN A 462 -14.44 -1.39 -20.10
C GLN A 462 -13.92 -2.81 -20.07
N GLY A 463 -14.81 -3.77 -20.09
CA GLY A 463 -14.45 -5.19 -20.08
C GLY A 463 -15.55 -6.06 -20.66
N THR A 464 -15.22 -7.32 -20.88
CA THR A 464 -16.19 -8.35 -21.26
C THR A 464 -17.01 -8.73 -20.03
N ASN A 465 -18.31 -8.65 -20.17
CA ASN A 465 -19.24 -9.15 -19.17
C ASN A 465 -19.22 -10.68 -19.20
N PRO A 466 -18.88 -11.38 -18.08
CA PRO A 466 -18.73 -12.83 -18.08
C PRO A 466 -20.02 -13.59 -18.43
N LYS A 467 -21.18 -13.02 -18.08
CA LYS A 467 -22.49 -13.64 -18.30
C LYS A 467 -23.00 -13.48 -19.73
N TRP A 468 -22.86 -12.27 -20.27
CA TRP A 468 -23.43 -11.91 -21.58
C TRP A 468 -22.41 -11.99 -22.71
N HIS A 469 -21.13 -12.25 -22.43
CA HIS A 469 -20.03 -12.32 -23.38
C HIS A 469 -19.97 -11.13 -24.35
N ARG A 470 -20.29 -9.94 -23.85
CA ARG A 470 -20.23 -8.68 -24.60
C ARG A 470 -19.41 -7.65 -23.85
N SER A 471 -18.81 -6.73 -24.60
CA SER A 471 -18.07 -5.62 -24.03
C SER A 471 -19.01 -4.57 -23.47
N GLU A 472 -18.81 -4.18 -22.21
CA GLU A 472 -19.61 -3.19 -21.50
C GLU A 472 -18.70 -2.23 -20.72
N HIS A 473 -19.22 -1.02 -20.43
CA HIS A 473 -18.58 -0.11 -19.49
C HIS A 473 -18.86 -0.53 -18.05
N ALA A 474 -17.82 -0.42 -17.21
CA ALA A 474 -17.93 -0.58 -15.77
C ALA A 474 -17.63 0.74 -15.08
N GLY A 475 -18.11 0.90 -13.83
CA GLY A 475 -17.89 2.11 -13.06
C GLY A 475 -16.42 2.29 -12.65
N GLY A 476 -16.04 3.55 -12.50
CA GLY A 476 -14.69 3.97 -12.17
C GLY A 476 -13.92 4.50 -13.38
N LEU A 477 -12.88 5.28 -13.07
CA LEU A 477 -12.02 5.93 -14.06
C LEU A 477 -10.72 5.17 -14.21
N ARG A 478 -10.31 5.00 -15.48
CA ARG A 478 -8.93 4.65 -15.86
C ARG A 478 -8.30 5.79 -16.62
N ILE A 479 -6.99 5.92 -16.53
CA ILE A 479 -6.28 6.91 -17.34
C ILE A 479 -6.26 6.47 -18.81
N TYR A 480 -6.64 7.36 -19.71
CA TYR A 480 -6.52 7.15 -21.15
C TYR A 480 -5.25 7.79 -21.68
N GLU A 481 -4.97 9.05 -21.30
CA GLU A 481 -3.82 9.81 -21.80
C GLU A 481 -3.30 10.78 -20.73
N ILE A 482 -1.99 10.95 -20.69
CA ILE A 482 -1.29 12.00 -19.95
C ILE A 482 -0.60 12.92 -20.93
N ILE A 483 -0.89 14.23 -20.85
CA ILE A 483 -0.35 15.24 -21.75
C ILE A 483 0.58 16.15 -20.94
N GLU A 484 1.85 16.16 -21.30
CA GLU A 484 2.85 17.05 -20.69
C GLU A 484 3.20 18.19 -21.63
N ARG A 485 3.11 19.43 -21.12
CA ARG A 485 3.44 20.65 -21.88
C ARG A 485 4.52 21.41 -21.15
N ALA A 486 5.60 21.75 -21.82
CA ALA A 486 6.50 22.80 -21.38
C ALA A 486 5.87 24.19 -21.60
N SER A 487 6.34 25.19 -20.88
CA SER A 487 5.86 26.57 -21.07
C SER A 487 6.14 27.04 -22.51
N GLY A 488 5.08 27.45 -23.21
CA GLY A 488 5.17 27.93 -24.62
C GLY A 488 5.37 26.82 -25.67
N ASP A 489 5.29 25.54 -25.26
CA ASP A 489 5.46 24.42 -26.21
C ASP A 489 4.20 24.20 -27.07
N ALA A 490 4.38 24.19 -28.39
CA ALA A 490 3.33 23.88 -29.35
C ALA A 490 3.10 22.36 -29.54
N HIS A 491 4.07 21.52 -29.14
CA HIS A 491 4.06 20.07 -29.35
C HIS A 491 4.17 19.32 -28.01
N PRO A 492 3.04 19.09 -27.29
CA PRO A 492 3.05 18.41 -26.01
C PRO A 492 3.51 16.96 -26.15
N ALA A 493 4.24 16.50 -25.15
CA ALA A 493 4.52 15.08 -24.99
C ALA A 493 3.25 14.35 -24.54
N ARG A 494 2.92 13.27 -25.21
CA ARG A 494 1.71 12.47 -24.96
C ARG A 494 2.09 11.05 -24.63
N THR A 495 1.63 10.57 -23.48
CA THR A 495 1.68 9.16 -23.08
C THR A 495 0.25 8.65 -23.00
N TRP A 496 -0.09 7.62 -23.75
CA TRP A 496 -1.44 7.07 -23.74
C TRP A 496 -1.43 5.56 -23.49
N TYR A 497 -2.56 5.05 -23.01
CA TYR A 497 -2.67 3.69 -22.49
C TYR A 497 -3.75 2.91 -23.23
N GLU A 498 -3.41 1.70 -23.64
CA GLU A 498 -4.31 0.73 -24.23
C GLU A 498 -4.52 -0.45 -23.26
N TYR A 499 -5.77 -0.76 -22.98
CA TYR A 499 -6.17 -1.81 -22.03
C TYR A 499 -6.80 -2.95 -22.80
N THR A 500 -6.24 -4.16 -22.66
CA THR A 500 -6.62 -5.33 -23.46
C THR A 500 -7.21 -6.42 -22.59
N ASP A 501 -8.17 -7.17 -23.12
CA ASP A 501 -8.79 -8.34 -22.50
C ASP A 501 -9.29 -8.07 -21.07
N GLY A 502 -9.97 -6.93 -20.91
CA GLY A 502 -10.63 -6.62 -19.66
C GLY A 502 -11.83 -7.52 -19.40
N VAL A 503 -11.95 -8.02 -18.17
CA VAL A 503 -13.10 -8.79 -17.70
C VAL A 503 -13.75 -8.03 -16.55
N ILE A 504 -15.06 -7.78 -16.62
CA ILE A 504 -15.82 -7.19 -15.50
C ILE A 504 -15.79 -8.19 -14.35
N TYR A 505 -15.38 -7.71 -13.16
CA TYR A 505 -15.13 -8.58 -12.01
C TYR A 505 -16.36 -9.33 -11.54
N ASP A 506 -17.47 -8.61 -11.32
CA ASP A 506 -18.74 -9.19 -10.92
C ASP A 506 -19.88 -8.42 -11.57
N ASP A 507 -20.74 -9.15 -12.28
CA ASP A 507 -21.93 -8.63 -12.96
C ASP A 507 -23.24 -9.04 -12.27
N GLU A 508 -23.13 -9.84 -11.21
CA GLU A 508 -24.28 -10.32 -10.43
C GLU A 508 -24.65 -9.35 -9.32
N PHE A 509 -25.11 -8.15 -9.71
CA PHE A 509 -25.62 -7.18 -8.75
C PHE A 509 -26.88 -7.70 -8.08
N ASN A 510 -26.81 -7.92 -6.77
CA ASN A 510 -27.94 -8.41 -5.99
C ASN A 510 -28.61 -7.26 -5.23
N TYR A 511 -29.76 -6.83 -5.71
CA TYR A 511 -30.59 -5.80 -5.09
C TYR A 511 -31.78 -6.36 -4.34
N ILE A 512 -31.97 -7.68 -4.29
CA ILE A 512 -33.09 -8.32 -3.60
C ILE A 512 -32.69 -8.54 -2.14
N ALA A 513 -33.34 -7.79 -1.25
CA ALA A 513 -33.11 -7.94 0.19
C ALA A 513 -33.86 -9.16 0.74
N GLU A 514 -35.09 -9.36 0.30
CA GLU A 514 -35.96 -10.45 0.77
C GLU A 514 -37.07 -10.73 -0.27
N TYR A 515 -37.51 -11.98 -0.37
CA TYR A 515 -38.74 -12.33 -1.07
C TYR A 515 -39.53 -13.37 -0.26
N GLY A 516 -40.84 -13.39 -0.46
CA GLY A 516 -41.68 -14.31 0.27
C GLY A 516 -43.17 -14.18 -0.05
N SER A 517 -44.01 -15.06 0.55
CA SER A 517 -45.45 -14.95 0.49
C SER A 517 -46.04 -14.32 1.77
N ILE A 518 -47.17 -13.66 1.63
CA ILE A 518 -47.89 -13.13 2.78
C ILE A 518 -48.85 -14.24 3.26
N LYS A 519 -48.67 -14.71 4.49
CA LYS A 519 -49.43 -15.80 5.09
C LYS A 519 -50.96 -15.52 5.00
N GLY A 520 -51.71 -16.49 4.48
CA GLY A 520 -53.14 -16.40 4.33
C GLY A 520 -53.66 -15.64 3.11
N THR A 521 -52.75 -15.30 2.19
CA THR A 521 -53.08 -14.63 0.94
C THR A 521 -52.36 -15.27 -0.23
N ASP A 522 -52.84 -15.03 -1.47
CA ASP A 522 -52.11 -15.40 -2.69
C ASP A 522 -51.10 -14.31 -3.14
N CYS A 523 -50.65 -13.48 -2.20
CA CYS A 523 -49.72 -12.40 -2.44
C CYS A 523 -48.27 -12.83 -2.14
N PHE A 524 -47.40 -12.47 -3.07
CA PHE A 524 -45.95 -12.54 -2.89
C PHE A 524 -45.39 -11.13 -2.76
N TYR A 525 -44.27 -11.00 -2.07
CA TYR A 525 -43.56 -9.74 -1.99
C TYR A 525 -42.09 -9.90 -2.31
N LEU A 526 -41.52 -8.82 -2.82
CA LEU A 526 -40.10 -8.68 -3.08
C LEU A 526 -39.64 -7.40 -2.37
N LEU A 527 -38.67 -7.53 -1.45
CA LEU A 527 -38.06 -6.38 -0.79
C LEU A 527 -36.78 -6.03 -1.57
N LEU A 528 -36.76 -4.84 -2.17
CA LEU A 528 -35.63 -4.33 -2.95
C LEU A 528 -34.80 -3.39 -2.12
N SER A 529 -33.49 -3.48 -2.29
CA SER A 529 -32.51 -2.54 -1.77
C SER A 529 -32.10 -1.52 -2.84
N SER A 530 -31.80 -0.30 -2.44
CA SER A 530 -31.20 0.70 -3.33
C SER A 530 -29.71 0.47 -3.60
N LYS A 531 -29.05 -0.32 -2.76
CA LYS A 531 -27.64 -0.74 -2.89
C LYS A 531 -27.55 -2.24 -3.15
N SER A 532 -26.57 -2.65 -3.93
CA SER A 532 -26.28 -4.07 -4.12
C SER A 532 -25.67 -4.68 -2.85
N TYR A 533 -26.06 -5.91 -2.56
CA TYR A 533 -25.48 -6.73 -1.50
C TYR A 533 -24.22 -7.46 -1.94
N SER A 534 -24.02 -7.66 -3.27
CA SER A 534 -22.78 -8.17 -3.83
C SER A 534 -21.75 -7.04 -4.00
N SER A 535 -20.47 -7.32 -3.80
CA SER A 535 -19.40 -6.37 -4.08
C SER A 535 -19.14 -6.26 -5.57
N PRO A 536 -19.28 -5.06 -6.18
CA PRO A 536 -19.04 -4.89 -7.60
C PRO A 536 -17.53 -4.77 -7.96
N THR A 537 -16.67 -4.88 -6.98
CA THR A 537 -15.20 -4.81 -7.14
C THR A 537 -14.52 -5.95 -6.42
N ASP A 538 -13.35 -6.34 -6.90
CA ASP A 538 -12.52 -7.31 -6.21
C ASP A 538 -11.94 -6.72 -4.89
N PHE A 539 -11.16 -7.54 -4.18
CA PHE A 539 -10.52 -7.13 -2.92
C PHE A 539 -9.56 -5.94 -3.08
N LEU A 540 -9.00 -5.73 -4.28
CA LEU A 540 -8.13 -4.60 -4.60
C LEU A 540 -8.91 -3.36 -5.05
N GLY A 541 -10.24 -3.44 -5.14
CA GLY A 541 -11.13 -2.37 -5.56
C GLY A 541 -11.27 -2.24 -7.07
N CYS A 542 -10.84 -3.23 -7.85
CA CYS A 542 -10.95 -3.22 -9.31
C CYS A 542 -12.34 -3.64 -9.78
N SER A 543 -12.97 -2.83 -10.63
CA SER A 543 -14.24 -3.16 -11.30
C SER A 543 -14.02 -4.00 -12.58
N VAL A 544 -12.88 -3.83 -13.23
CA VAL A 544 -12.45 -4.59 -14.41
C VAL A 544 -11.01 -5.06 -14.16
N ILE A 545 -10.74 -6.30 -14.50
CA ILE A 545 -9.41 -6.91 -14.42
C ILE A 545 -8.87 -7.05 -15.84
N TYR A 546 -7.76 -6.36 -16.12
CA TYR A 546 -7.09 -6.39 -17.42
C TYR A 546 -5.98 -7.44 -17.42
N SER A 547 -5.86 -8.21 -18.49
CA SER A 547 -4.73 -9.14 -18.67
C SER A 547 -3.52 -8.47 -19.29
N ALA A 548 -3.69 -7.39 -20.07
CA ALA A 548 -2.57 -6.65 -20.62
C ALA A 548 -2.86 -5.14 -20.74
N ILE A 549 -1.79 -4.35 -20.58
CA ILE A 549 -1.80 -2.90 -20.73
C ILE A 549 -0.57 -2.49 -21.56
N THR A 550 -0.80 -1.68 -22.59
CA THR A 550 0.28 -1.10 -23.39
C THR A 550 0.38 0.40 -23.14
N GLU A 551 1.55 0.85 -22.72
CA GLU A 551 1.89 2.25 -22.54
C GLU A 551 2.63 2.76 -23.78
N HIS A 552 2.05 3.72 -24.48
CA HIS A 552 2.63 4.34 -25.65
C HIS A 552 3.32 5.64 -25.27
N LEU A 553 4.61 5.73 -25.52
CA LEU A 553 5.48 6.84 -25.11
C LEU A 553 5.57 7.94 -26.21
N PRO A 554 5.90 9.19 -25.85
CA PRO A 554 5.96 10.31 -26.78
C PRO A 554 6.95 10.13 -27.94
N ASN A 555 7.96 9.29 -27.77
CA ASN A 555 8.98 9.00 -28.80
C ASN A 555 8.54 7.92 -29.80
N GLY A 556 7.30 7.45 -29.75
CA GLY A 556 6.78 6.39 -30.60
C GLY A 556 7.16 4.96 -30.18
N SER A 557 7.86 4.80 -29.06
CA SER A 557 8.07 3.49 -28.45
C SER A 557 6.88 3.10 -27.57
N SER A 558 6.77 1.80 -27.23
CA SER A 558 5.74 1.33 -26.30
C SER A 558 6.27 0.26 -25.37
N ILE A 559 5.57 0.11 -24.24
CA ILE A 559 5.88 -0.92 -23.24
C ILE A 559 4.59 -1.68 -22.98
N LYS A 560 4.61 -2.98 -23.21
CA LYS A 560 3.49 -3.87 -22.91
C LYS A 560 3.73 -4.58 -21.58
N TYR A 561 2.75 -4.57 -20.73
CA TYR A 561 2.69 -5.27 -19.45
C TYR A 561 1.62 -6.34 -19.52
N GLU A 562 1.95 -7.59 -19.20
CA GLU A 562 1.00 -8.70 -19.16
C GLU A 562 0.96 -9.26 -17.74
N TYR A 563 -0.26 -9.38 -17.22
CA TYR A 563 -0.55 -9.84 -15.86
C TYR A 563 -1.23 -11.20 -15.85
N VAL A 564 -1.25 -11.83 -14.70
CA VAL A 564 -2.02 -13.07 -14.49
C VAL A 564 -3.51 -12.78 -14.71
N PRO A 565 -4.17 -13.49 -15.64
CA PRO A 565 -5.58 -13.26 -15.95
C PRO A 565 -6.51 -13.76 -14.83
N LEU A 566 -7.75 -13.21 -14.79
CA LEU A 566 -8.76 -13.55 -13.78
C LEU A 566 -9.06 -15.05 -13.71
N GLU A 567 -9.11 -15.71 -14.88
CA GLU A 567 -9.48 -17.12 -15.02
C GLU A 567 -8.49 -18.07 -14.33
N GLN A 568 -7.23 -17.65 -14.14
CA GLN A 568 -6.22 -18.48 -13.46
C GLN A 568 -6.47 -18.53 -11.96
N TYR A 569 -6.94 -17.42 -11.36
CA TYR A 569 -7.29 -17.32 -9.94
C TYR A 569 -8.65 -16.64 -9.76
N PRO A 570 -9.75 -17.27 -10.22
CA PRO A 570 -11.10 -16.76 -9.99
C PRO A 570 -11.43 -16.82 -8.50
N ASP A 571 -12.21 -15.87 -8.02
CA ASP A 571 -12.71 -15.92 -6.65
C ASP A 571 -13.67 -17.10 -6.46
N LEU A 572 -13.67 -17.66 -5.26
CA LEU A 572 -14.47 -18.85 -4.96
C LEU A 572 -15.83 -18.44 -4.40
N ASN A 573 -16.87 -19.08 -4.89
CA ASN A 573 -18.21 -18.92 -4.32
C ASN A 573 -18.24 -19.45 -2.88
N PRO A 574 -19.09 -18.88 -2.01
CA PRO A 574 -19.26 -19.38 -0.65
C PRO A 574 -19.84 -20.80 -0.65
N GLU A 575 -19.47 -21.54 0.40
CA GLU A 575 -20.09 -22.82 0.71
C GLU A 575 -21.41 -22.58 1.49
N HIS A 576 -22.51 -23.12 1.00
CA HIS A 576 -23.84 -22.96 1.61
C HIS A 576 -24.19 -24.09 2.52
N PHE A 577 -24.68 -23.79 3.73
CA PHE A 577 -25.18 -24.74 4.68
C PHE A 577 -26.57 -24.33 5.18
N VAL A 578 -27.52 -25.23 5.09
CA VAL A 578 -28.86 -25.05 5.69
C VAL A 578 -28.87 -25.62 7.10
N ILE A 579 -29.47 -24.88 8.04
CA ILE A 579 -29.61 -25.32 9.43
C ILE A 579 -31.01 -25.86 9.67
N GLY A 580 -31.15 -27.13 10.05
CA GLY A 580 -32.43 -27.78 10.38
C GLY A 580 -32.42 -29.27 10.08
N ASP A 581 -33.58 -29.94 10.26
CA ASP A 581 -33.74 -31.40 10.15
C ASP A 581 -33.53 -31.94 8.70
N ASP A 582 -33.37 -31.07 7.71
CA ASP A 582 -33.12 -31.42 6.30
C ASP A 582 -31.70 -31.08 5.87
N ILE A 583 -30.70 -31.53 6.63
CA ILE A 583 -29.26 -31.36 6.32
C ILE A 583 -28.96 -32.04 4.98
N GLY A 584 -28.51 -31.26 3.98
CA GLY A 584 -27.98 -31.80 2.72
C GLY A 584 -28.62 -31.30 1.42
N ARG A 585 -29.59 -30.40 1.46
CA ARG A 585 -30.09 -29.75 0.23
C ARG A 585 -29.17 -28.60 -0.16
N GLN A 586 -28.46 -28.73 -1.28
CA GLN A 586 -27.83 -27.60 -1.94
C GLN A 586 -28.92 -26.66 -2.45
N ILE A 587 -28.88 -25.43 -1.97
CA ILE A 587 -29.82 -24.39 -2.35
C ILE A 587 -29.12 -23.50 -3.37
N GLU A 588 -29.63 -23.46 -4.60
CA GLU A 588 -29.22 -22.49 -5.61
C GLU A 588 -29.91 -21.14 -5.33
N THR A 589 -29.54 -20.46 -4.26
CA THR A 589 -29.96 -19.08 -4.01
C THR A 589 -28.82 -18.12 -4.28
N GLY A 590 -29.11 -16.97 -4.84
CA GLY A 590 -28.13 -15.87 -4.93
C GLY A 590 -27.67 -15.52 -3.53
N THR A 591 -26.35 -15.65 -3.30
CA THR A 591 -25.78 -15.42 -1.99
C THR A 591 -25.60 -13.94 -1.74
N ARG A 592 -25.77 -13.48 -0.49
CA ARG A 592 -25.39 -12.15 -0.06
C ARG A 592 -23.94 -12.09 0.42
N ALA A 593 -23.33 -13.24 0.58
CA ALA A 593 -21.96 -13.34 1.06
C ALA A 593 -20.98 -12.97 -0.04
N PRO A 594 -19.92 -12.20 0.27
CA PRO A 594 -18.83 -11.95 -0.67
C PRO A 594 -18.14 -13.26 -1.05
N LYS A 595 -17.61 -13.33 -2.26
CA LYS A 595 -16.77 -14.45 -2.69
C LYS A 595 -15.47 -14.51 -1.87
N THR A 596 -14.92 -15.69 -1.66
CA THR A 596 -13.56 -15.85 -1.12
C THR A 596 -12.57 -15.29 -2.13
N SER A 597 -11.90 -14.20 -1.79
CA SER A 597 -10.99 -13.52 -2.70
C SER A 597 -9.71 -14.32 -2.94
N ARG A 598 -9.33 -14.43 -4.21
CA ARG A 598 -8.02 -14.94 -4.67
C ARG A 598 -7.19 -13.85 -5.35
N SER A 599 -7.44 -12.59 -5.01
CA SER A 599 -6.72 -11.42 -5.54
C SER A 599 -5.21 -11.48 -5.30
N TRP A 600 -4.75 -12.21 -4.30
CA TRP A 600 -3.33 -12.48 -4.05
C TRP A 600 -2.63 -13.18 -5.23
N GLY A 601 -3.36 -13.91 -6.07
CA GLY A 601 -2.84 -14.57 -7.27
C GLY A 601 -2.95 -13.73 -8.55
N ARG A 602 -3.60 -12.57 -8.47
CA ARG A 602 -3.77 -11.60 -9.56
C ARG A 602 -2.84 -10.40 -9.33
N ASN A 603 -2.82 -9.40 -10.19
CA ASN A 603 -1.90 -8.26 -10.11
C ASN A 603 -0.42 -8.69 -10.07
N ILE A 604 -0.09 -9.82 -10.69
CA ILE A 604 1.25 -10.36 -10.78
C ILE A 604 1.72 -10.16 -12.22
N LEU A 605 2.78 -9.38 -12.40
CA LEU A 605 3.38 -9.12 -13.70
C LEU A 605 4.06 -10.38 -14.22
N GLN A 606 3.61 -10.89 -15.37
CA GLN A 606 4.21 -12.06 -16.03
C GLN A 606 5.21 -11.67 -17.11
N THR A 607 4.89 -10.59 -17.86
CA THR A 607 5.74 -10.16 -18.96
C THR A 607 5.78 -8.64 -19.01
N LYS A 608 6.99 -8.10 -19.27
CA LYS A 608 7.20 -6.70 -19.63
C LYS A 608 8.02 -6.67 -20.92
N GLU A 609 7.47 -6.03 -21.95
CA GLU A 609 8.06 -6.03 -23.28
C GLU A 609 8.11 -4.62 -23.85
N TRP A 610 9.29 -4.22 -24.32
CA TRP A 610 9.54 -2.92 -24.92
C TRP A 610 9.59 -3.03 -26.43
N PHE A 611 8.91 -2.11 -27.08
CA PHE A 611 8.83 -2.01 -28.54
C PHE A 611 9.41 -0.69 -29.02
N SER A 612 10.15 -0.73 -30.09
CA SER A 612 10.54 0.42 -30.88
C SER A 612 9.91 0.28 -32.26
N VAL A 613 8.86 1.08 -32.53
CA VAL A 613 8.10 1.03 -33.78
C VAL A 613 7.72 -0.41 -34.14
N ASP A 614 6.90 -1.05 -33.32
CA ASP A 614 6.36 -2.41 -33.45
C ASP A 614 7.39 -3.56 -33.40
N LYS A 615 8.69 -3.26 -33.23
CA LYS A 615 9.73 -4.27 -33.07
C LYS A 615 10.05 -4.45 -31.58
N SER A 616 9.92 -5.68 -31.10
CA SER A 616 10.37 -6.03 -29.74
C SER A 616 11.89 -5.86 -29.63
N VAL A 617 12.31 -5.01 -28.69
CA VAL A 617 13.75 -4.73 -28.44
C VAL A 617 14.23 -5.34 -27.13
N ARG A 618 13.34 -5.54 -26.17
CA ARG A 618 13.62 -6.18 -24.88
C ARG A 618 12.36 -6.85 -24.36
N LYS A 619 12.51 -8.03 -23.78
CA LYS A 619 11.44 -8.75 -23.10
C LYS A 619 11.95 -9.30 -21.76
N GLU A 620 11.16 -9.07 -20.73
CA GLU A 620 11.37 -9.65 -19.39
C GLU A 620 10.20 -10.58 -19.09
N ILE A 621 10.49 -11.80 -18.70
CA ILE A 621 9.49 -12.81 -18.31
C ILE A 621 9.74 -13.17 -16.86
N TYR A 622 8.70 -13.11 -16.06
CA TYR A 622 8.69 -13.41 -14.63
C TYR A 622 7.92 -14.70 -14.38
N SER A 623 8.47 -15.56 -13.56
CA SER A 623 7.81 -16.78 -13.10
C SER A 623 7.65 -16.74 -11.60
N TYR A 624 6.51 -17.19 -11.11
CA TYR A 624 6.16 -17.19 -9.69
C TYR A 624 5.73 -18.60 -9.27
N GLN A 625 5.95 -18.91 -8.01
CA GLN A 625 5.39 -20.04 -7.32
C GLN A 625 4.34 -19.53 -6.34
N VAL A 626 3.15 -20.11 -6.41
CA VAL A 626 2.09 -19.90 -5.43
C VAL A 626 2.14 -21.08 -4.45
N ASP A 627 2.45 -20.76 -3.19
CA ASP A 627 2.57 -21.79 -2.15
C ASP A 627 1.23 -21.99 -1.41
N THR A 628 0.32 -22.66 -2.07
CA THR A 628 -1.01 -22.96 -1.50
C THR A 628 -0.96 -23.94 -0.32
N ALA A 629 0.12 -24.71 -0.19
CA ALA A 629 0.29 -25.66 0.91
C ALA A 629 0.55 -24.94 2.25
N ASN A 630 1.22 -23.79 2.21
CA ASN A 630 1.49 -22.96 3.37
C ASN A 630 0.54 -21.75 3.46
N ALA A 631 -0.50 -21.70 2.65
CA ALA A 631 -1.50 -20.66 2.73
C ALA A 631 -2.32 -20.77 4.02
N VAL A 632 -2.46 -19.65 4.73
CA VAL A 632 -3.32 -19.55 5.92
C VAL A 632 -4.72 -19.19 5.46
N LYS A 633 -5.71 -20.01 5.81
CA LYS A 633 -7.13 -19.81 5.53
C LYS A 633 -7.84 -19.45 6.83
N ILE A 634 -8.37 -18.25 6.92
CA ILE A 634 -9.11 -17.73 8.06
C ILE A 634 -10.58 -17.78 7.68
N PRO A 635 -11.39 -18.70 8.23
CA PRO A 635 -12.79 -18.83 7.89
C PRO A 635 -13.60 -17.67 8.45
N PHE A 636 -14.61 -17.26 7.71
CA PHE A 636 -15.70 -16.40 8.21
C PHE A 636 -17.04 -16.89 7.69
N ARG A 637 -18.11 -16.51 8.38
CA ARG A 637 -19.46 -16.97 8.03
C ARG A 637 -20.44 -15.80 8.02
N ILE A 638 -21.29 -15.79 7.04
CA ILE A 638 -22.40 -14.84 6.96
C ILE A 638 -23.68 -15.60 7.23
N LEU A 639 -24.37 -15.16 8.27
CA LEU A 639 -25.62 -15.76 8.70
C LEU A 639 -26.78 -15.09 7.98
N ASN A 640 -27.71 -15.90 7.49
CA ASN A 640 -28.93 -15.41 6.88
C ASN A 640 -30.15 -15.99 7.60
N SER A 641 -30.72 -15.18 8.51
CA SER A 641 -31.88 -15.57 9.31
C SER A 641 -33.21 -15.43 8.57
N ASP A 642 -33.21 -14.63 7.48
CA ASP A 642 -34.44 -14.22 6.81
C ASP A 642 -34.68 -14.90 5.47
N ALA A 643 -33.83 -15.86 5.11
CA ALA A 643 -34.03 -16.62 3.90
C ALA A 643 -35.29 -17.47 4.03
N ARG A 644 -36.33 -16.95 3.46
CA ARG A 644 -37.53 -17.73 3.23
C ARG A 644 -37.35 -18.54 1.97
N TYR A 645 -37.03 -19.81 2.15
CA TYR A 645 -36.96 -20.73 1.05
C TYR A 645 -38.35 -21.17 0.65
N TYR A 646 -38.72 -21.03 -0.61
CA TYR A 646 -39.83 -21.70 -1.23
C TYR A 646 -39.33 -22.93 -1.97
N ASP A 647 -39.50 -24.09 -1.38
CA ASP A 647 -39.69 -25.29 -2.16
C ASP A 647 -41.09 -25.20 -2.80
N LEU A 648 -41.14 -25.27 -4.12
CA LEU A 648 -42.39 -25.24 -4.90
C LEU A 648 -43.44 -26.30 -4.47
N ASP A 649 -43.00 -27.31 -3.71
CA ASP A 649 -43.82 -28.40 -3.19
C ASP A 649 -44.17 -28.28 -1.69
N MET A 650 -43.56 -27.32 -0.95
CA MET A 650 -43.80 -27.15 0.50
C MET A 650 -44.83 -26.08 0.78
N LYS A 651 -46.06 -26.48 1.08
CA LYS A 651 -47.19 -25.63 1.47
C LYS A 651 -47.02 -24.89 2.80
N ASP A 652 -45.95 -25.06 3.54
CA ASP A 652 -45.84 -24.64 4.95
C ASP A 652 -45.11 -23.32 5.20
N GLY A 653 -44.46 -22.66 4.21
CA GLY A 653 -43.82 -21.37 4.38
C GLY A 653 -42.77 -21.35 5.51
N ARG A 654 -42.07 -22.43 5.71
CA ARG A 654 -41.04 -22.51 6.75
C ARG A 654 -39.82 -21.66 6.37
N ARG A 655 -39.25 -20.95 7.35
CA ARG A 655 -37.99 -20.24 7.22
C ARG A 655 -36.85 -21.17 7.58
N TYR A 656 -35.90 -21.32 6.66
CA TYR A 656 -34.69 -22.08 6.92
C TYR A 656 -33.53 -21.11 7.06
N PRO A 657 -32.90 -21.01 8.25
CA PRO A 657 -31.66 -20.27 8.38
C PRO A 657 -30.57 -21.01 7.61
N PHE A 658 -29.75 -20.24 6.91
CA PHE A 658 -28.57 -20.76 6.23
C PHE A 658 -27.33 -19.96 6.54
N ILE A 659 -26.16 -20.58 6.33
CA ILE A 659 -24.85 -20.01 6.59
C ILE A 659 -24.06 -20.07 5.31
N ASP A 660 -23.42 -18.97 4.97
CA ASP A 660 -22.46 -18.85 3.90
C ASP A 660 -21.04 -18.87 4.50
N LYS A 661 -20.26 -19.91 4.21
CA LYS A 661 -18.88 -20.04 4.67
C LYS A 661 -17.91 -19.59 3.61
N ASN A 662 -17.01 -18.68 3.99
CA ASN A 662 -15.98 -18.10 3.18
C ASN A 662 -14.64 -18.06 3.92
N TYR A 663 -13.59 -17.62 3.23
CA TYR A 663 -12.25 -17.55 3.79
C TYR A 663 -11.55 -16.23 3.42
N HIS A 664 -10.81 -15.67 4.36
CA HIS A 664 -9.70 -14.81 4.05
C HIS A 664 -8.46 -15.68 3.83
N ILE A 665 -7.74 -15.47 2.74
CA ILE A 665 -6.59 -16.32 2.39
C ILE A 665 -5.33 -15.47 2.34
N SER A 666 -4.40 -15.75 3.26
CA SER A 666 -3.03 -15.27 3.21
C SER A 666 -2.17 -16.31 2.51
N CYS A 667 -1.80 -16.05 1.27
CA CYS A 667 -1.08 -17.01 0.42
C CYS A 667 0.27 -16.46 -0.02
N PRO A 668 1.38 -17.18 0.19
CA PRO A 668 2.67 -16.79 -0.34
C PRO A 668 2.72 -16.86 -1.87
N VAL A 669 3.14 -15.78 -2.51
CA VAL A 669 3.41 -15.70 -3.94
C VAL A 669 4.85 -15.26 -4.12
N ILE A 670 5.68 -16.16 -4.63
CA ILE A 670 7.11 -16.03 -4.59
C ILE A 670 7.68 -15.95 -6.01
N PRO A 671 8.44 -14.89 -6.36
CA PRO A 671 9.13 -14.84 -7.65
C PRO A 671 10.22 -15.93 -7.70
N THR A 672 10.18 -16.80 -8.68
CA THR A 672 11.13 -17.92 -8.81
C THR A 672 12.15 -17.71 -9.90
N LYS A 673 11.77 -16.98 -10.96
CA LYS A 673 12.63 -16.84 -12.13
C LYS A 673 12.36 -15.53 -12.87
N LYS A 674 13.41 -14.90 -13.36
CA LYS A 674 13.37 -13.78 -14.31
C LYS A 674 14.23 -14.13 -15.53
N VAL A 675 13.68 -13.96 -16.73
CA VAL A 675 14.40 -14.12 -18.01
C VAL A 675 14.37 -12.80 -18.74
N ILE A 676 15.53 -12.34 -19.19
CA ILE A 676 15.67 -11.12 -19.97
C ILE A 676 16.21 -11.48 -21.34
N THR A 677 15.49 -11.09 -22.38
CA THR A 677 15.92 -11.20 -23.78
C THR A 677 16.08 -9.80 -24.37
N ALA A 678 17.20 -9.51 -24.98
CA ALA A 678 17.48 -8.24 -25.62
C ALA A 678 17.86 -8.49 -27.09
N GLY A 679 16.97 -8.10 -28.04
CA GLY A 679 17.15 -8.36 -29.47
C GLY A 679 17.03 -9.83 -29.87
N SER A 680 17.16 -10.11 -31.17
CA SER A 680 16.98 -11.47 -31.71
C SER A 680 18.22 -12.37 -31.59
N ASP A 681 19.40 -11.80 -31.41
CA ASP A 681 20.70 -12.49 -31.58
C ASP A 681 21.50 -12.64 -30.28
N ILE A 682 20.94 -12.21 -29.14
CA ILE A 682 21.60 -12.28 -27.85
C ILE A 682 20.97 -13.40 -27.03
N LEU A 683 21.81 -14.31 -26.49
CA LEU A 683 21.34 -15.33 -25.55
C LEU A 683 20.63 -14.68 -24.36
N PRO A 684 19.50 -15.23 -23.90
CA PRO A 684 18.77 -14.67 -22.75
C PRO A 684 19.60 -14.78 -21.48
N SER A 685 19.60 -13.72 -20.68
CA SER A 685 20.06 -13.82 -19.29
C SER A 685 18.92 -14.35 -18.41
N GLN A 686 19.26 -15.18 -17.43
CA GLN A 686 18.31 -15.81 -16.55
C GLN A 686 18.74 -15.67 -15.10
N THR A 687 17.83 -15.18 -14.25
CA THR A 687 17.99 -15.17 -12.80
C THR A 687 16.98 -16.14 -12.18
N THR A 688 17.43 -16.99 -11.28
CA THR A 688 16.58 -17.93 -10.52
C THR A 688 16.78 -17.65 -9.04
N TYR A 689 15.69 -17.65 -8.28
CA TYR A 689 15.68 -17.36 -6.85
C TYR A 689 15.33 -18.60 -6.04
N MET A 690 16.00 -18.76 -4.89
CA MET A 690 15.72 -19.77 -3.88
C MET A 690 15.39 -19.10 -2.56
N TYR A 691 14.39 -19.60 -1.86
CA TYR A 691 13.87 -19.00 -0.64
C TYR A 691 13.97 -19.96 0.55
N ASN A 692 14.00 -19.37 1.75
CA ASN A 692 13.87 -20.12 2.99
C ASN A 692 12.40 -20.13 3.47
N SER A 693 12.18 -20.69 4.67
CA SER A 693 10.84 -20.79 5.29
C SER A 693 10.19 -19.44 5.64
N GLN A 694 10.97 -18.35 5.67
CA GLN A 694 10.48 -16.99 5.89
C GLN A 694 10.32 -16.22 4.57
N TYR A 695 10.39 -16.90 3.44
CA TYR A 695 10.32 -16.33 2.09
C TYR A 695 11.37 -15.25 1.80
N ALA A 696 12.50 -15.27 2.50
CA ALA A 696 13.65 -14.43 2.16
C ALA A 696 14.54 -15.14 1.12
N PRO A 697 15.08 -14.42 0.11
CA PRO A 697 15.88 -15.02 -0.96
C PRO A 697 17.27 -15.45 -0.43
N VAL A 698 17.47 -16.75 -0.24
CA VAL A 698 18.74 -17.33 0.25
C VAL A 698 19.67 -17.78 -0.86
N GLY A 699 19.20 -17.85 -2.10
CA GLY A 699 20.00 -18.20 -3.25
C GLY A 699 19.57 -17.43 -4.49
N ILE A 700 20.54 -16.85 -5.19
CA ILE A 700 20.32 -16.13 -6.46
C ILE A 700 21.28 -16.76 -7.48
N ILE A 701 20.73 -17.36 -8.53
CA ILE A 701 21.50 -17.99 -9.62
C ILE A 701 21.29 -17.14 -10.87
N GLU A 702 22.36 -16.53 -11.35
CA GLU A 702 22.39 -15.73 -12.57
C GLU A 702 23.16 -16.49 -13.65
N ASN A 703 22.51 -16.78 -14.77
CA ASN A 703 23.14 -17.29 -15.98
C ASN A 703 23.25 -16.11 -16.97
N GLY A 704 24.46 -15.68 -17.23
CA GLY A 704 24.76 -14.61 -18.16
C GLY A 704 24.58 -15.04 -19.61
N CYS A 705 24.44 -14.06 -20.50
CA CYS A 705 24.38 -14.28 -21.96
C CYS A 705 25.70 -14.83 -22.55
N ASP A 706 26.81 -14.72 -21.82
CA ASP A 706 28.13 -15.26 -22.15
C ASP A 706 28.35 -16.69 -21.65
N GLY A 707 27.34 -17.33 -21.06
CA GLY A 707 27.41 -18.67 -20.48
C GLY A 707 28.02 -18.71 -19.08
N THR A 708 28.34 -17.57 -18.48
CA THR A 708 28.79 -17.53 -17.08
C THR A 708 27.65 -17.87 -16.15
N ARG A 709 27.94 -18.58 -15.05
CA ARG A 709 26.99 -18.88 -14.00
C ARG A 709 27.49 -18.34 -12.68
N THR A 710 26.81 -17.30 -12.19
CA THR A 710 27.03 -16.73 -10.86
C THR A 710 25.98 -17.29 -9.91
N THR A 711 26.39 -17.74 -8.73
CA THR A 711 25.48 -18.16 -7.67
C THR A 711 25.82 -17.42 -6.39
N LYS A 712 24.86 -16.69 -5.83
CA LYS A 712 25.00 -16.00 -4.55
C LYS A 712 24.15 -16.72 -3.51
N PHE A 713 24.75 -17.08 -2.40
CA PHE A 713 24.02 -17.58 -1.22
C PHE A 713 24.08 -16.56 -0.11
N VAL A 714 22.95 -16.35 0.57
CA VAL A 714 22.80 -15.39 1.66
C VAL A 714 22.24 -16.11 2.87
N LYS A 715 22.75 -15.79 4.05
CA LYS A 715 22.18 -16.14 5.34
C LYS A 715 21.76 -14.90 6.10
N TYR A 716 20.62 -15.01 6.78
CA TYR A 716 19.97 -13.96 7.55
C TYR A 716 19.92 -14.28 9.05
N PRO A 717 19.57 -13.35 9.95
CA PRO A 717 19.54 -13.63 11.40
C PRO A 717 18.72 -14.86 11.80
N PHE A 718 17.56 -15.09 11.17
CA PHE A 718 16.70 -16.23 11.49
C PHE A 718 17.28 -17.58 11.04
N ASP A 719 18.21 -17.63 10.07
CA ASP A 719 18.92 -18.87 9.69
C ASP A 719 19.87 -19.35 10.80
N TYR A 720 20.13 -18.53 11.80
CA TYR A 720 20.95 -18.83 12.97
C TYR A 720 20.12 -18.98 14.26
N TYR A 721 18.81 -18.78 14.18
CA TYR A 721 17.95 -18.83 15.34
C TYR A 721 17.86 -20.26 15.91
N THR A 722 18.21 -20.37 17.18
CA THR A 722 18.02 -21.58 17.98
C THR A 722 17.65 -21.15 19.41
N ASN A 723 16.93 -21.99 20.14
CA ASN A 723 16.56 -21.71 21.53
C ASN A 723 17.77 -21.54 22.48
N GLN A 724 18.98 -21.84 22.01
CA GLN A 724 20.23 -21.71 22.76
C GLN A 724 21.10 -20.54 22.28
N LEU A 725 20.58 -19.71 21.33
CA LEU A 725 21.35 -18.59 20.80
C LEU A 725 21.68 -17.57 21.89
N THR A 726 22.97 -17.31 22.11
CA THR A 726 23.46 -16.38 23.14
C THR A 726 23.92 -15.04 22.61
N ASP A 727 24.06 -14.91 21.29
CA ASP A 727 24.44 -13.65 20.64
C ASP A 727 23.25 -12.66 20.67
N LYS A 728 23.33 -11.66 21.54
CA LYS A 728 22.27 -10.66 21.73
C LYS A 728 21.92 -9.88 20.47
N ALA A 729 22.90 -9.58 19.64
CA ALA A 729 22.66 -8.82 18.41
C ALA A 729 21.83 -9.66 17.42
N LEU A 730 22.19 -10.93 17.22
CA LEU A 730 21.42 -11.84 16.36
C LEU A 730 20.02 -12.11 16.89
N VAL A 731 19.87 -12.24 18.21
CA VAL A 731 18.54 -12.39 18.86
C VAL A 731 17.68 -11.17 18.57
N THR A 732 18.19 -9.96 18.81
CA THR A 732 17.43 -8.72 18.60
C THR A 732 17.11 -8.50 17.11
N LEU A 733 18.04 -8.79 16.20
CA LEU A 733 17.78 -8.72 14.75
C LEU A 733 16.62 -9.63 14.35
N ASN A 734 16.57 -10.85 14.88
CA ASN A 734 15.50 -11.80 14.61
C ASN A 734 14.17 -11.35 15.23
N GLU A 735 14.18 -10.87 16.49
CA GLU A 735 12.98 -10.34 17.16
C GLU A 735 12.37 -9.16 16.40
N ARG A 736 13.22 -8.30 15.83
CA ARG A 736 12.84 -7.15 15.03
C ARG A 736 12.56 -7.46 13.54
N ASN A 737 12.48 -8.73 13.16
CA ASN A 737 12.21 -9.17 11.79
C ASN A 737 13.23 -8.64 10.75
N ALA A 738 14.47 -8.41 11.17
CA ALA A 738 15.48 -7.83 10.28
C ALA A 738 16.02 -8.86 9.28
N ILE A 739 15.76 -8.65 8.00
CA ILE A 739 16.28 -9.45 6.88
C ILE A 739 17.62 -8.83 6.43
N VAL A 740 18.58 -8.74 7.33
CA VAL A 740 19.92 -8.22 7.05
C VAL A 740 20.88 -9.34 6.71
N PRO A 741 21.71 -9.23 5.66
CA PRO A 741 22.67 -10.26 5.32
C PRO A 741 23.74 -10.43 6.42
N ILE A 742 23.85 -11.63 6.95
CA ILE A 742 24.91 -12.02 7.88
C ILE A 742 26.10 -12.59 7.10
N GLU A 743 25.88 -13.57 6.23
CA GLU A 743 26.90 -14.15 5.40
C GLU A 743 26.43 -14.19 3.95
N MET A 744 27.27 -13.70 3.02
CA MET A 744 27.05 -13.79 1.59
C MET A 744 28.23 -14.52 0.95
N ILE A 745 27.97 -15.50 0.09
CA ILE A 745 29.02 -16.25 -0.62
C ILE A 745 28.66 -16.25 -2.11
N THR A 746 29.62 -15.78 -2.92
CA THR A 746 29.46 -15.74 -4.39
C THR A 746 30.30 -16.82 -5.03
N TYR A 747 29.65 -17.61 -5.88
CA TYR A 747 30.28 -18.63 -6.69
C TYR A 747 30.25 -18.20 -8.16
N LEU A 748 31.35 -18.35 -8.86
CA LEU A 748 31.43 -18.23 -10.31
C LEU A 748 31.79 -19.59 -10.90
N ASN A 749 30.94 -20.15 -11.74
CA ASN A 749 31.09 -21.49 -12.33
C ASN A 749 31.44 -22.57 -11.29
N GLY A 750 30.78 -22.49 -10.11
CA GLY A 750 30.93 -23.47 -9.03
C GLY A 750 32.13 -23.26 -8.08
N LYS A 751 33.00 -22.29 -8.33
CA LYS A 751 34.09 -21.92 -7.43
C LYS A 751 33.77 -20.67 -6.64
N VAL A 752 34.14 -20.63 -5.36
CA VAL A 752 33.97 -19.46 -4.50
C VAL A 752 34.90 -18.36 -4.97
N VAL A 753 34.37 -17.23 -5.36
CA VAL A 753 35.14 -16.03 -5.82
C VAL A 753 35.07 -14.90 -4.81
N ASP A 754 34.00 -14.85 -3.99
CA ASP A 754 33.85 -13.84 -2.96
C ASP A 754 33.04 -14.41 -1.78
N ALA A 755 33.32 -13.92 -0.58
CA ALA A 755 32.55 -14.19 0.60
C ALA A 755 32.65 -13.00 1.57
N THR A 756 31.49 -12.53 2.05
CA THR A 756 31.39 -11.45 3.03
C THR A 756 30.65 -11.96 4.26
N LEU A 757 31.13 -11.62 5.44
CA LEU A 757 30.52 -11.92 6.71
C LEU A 757 30.40 -10.64 7.54
N ASN A 758 29.17 -10.25 7.83
CA ASN A 758 28.83 -9.10 8.65
C ASN A 758 28.58 -9.52 10.10
N ARG A 759 29.29 -8.93 11.04
CA ARG A 759 29.10 -9.13 12.47
C ARG A 759 28.44 -7.91 13.07
N TYR A 760 27.45 -8.15 13.90
CA TYR A 760 26.68 -7.08 14.56
C TYR A 760 26.95 -7.10 16.06
N LYS A 761 26.76 -5.96 16.73
CA LYS A 761 26.84 -5.80 18.17
C LYS A 761 25.73 -4.86 18.66
N VAL A 762 25.39 -4.97 19.91
CA VAL A 762 24.60 -3.93 20.59
C VAL A 762 25.45 -2.67 20.70
N ASN A 763 24.88 -1.52 20.35
CA ASN A 763 25.57 -0.23 20.51
C ASN A 763 25.84 0.04 22.00
N PRO A 764 27.12 0.25 22.42
CA PRO A 764 27.41 0.50 23.82
C PRO A 764 26.70 1.71 24.41
N LEU A 765 26.30 2.67 23.58
CA LEU A 765 25.60 3.91 23.99
C LEU A 765 24.06 3.78 23.97
N SER A 766 23.52 2.67 23.42
CA SER A 766 22.07 2.47 23.33
C SER A 766 21.73 0.98 23.27
N GLU A 767 21.14 0.46 24.34
CA GLU A 767 20.84 -0.99 24.49
C GLU A 767 19.89 -1.55 23.42
N ASN A 768 19.05 -0.71 22.85
CA ASN A 768 18.08 -1.09 21.79
C ASN A 768 18.63 -0.91 20.36
N SER A 769 19.85 -0.43 20.22
CA SER A 769 20.50 -0.15 18.97
C SER A 769 21.42 -1.30 18.57
N ILE A 770 21.24 -1.82 17.36
CA ILE A 770 22.08 -2.85 16.77
C ILE A 770 22.89 -2.22 15.64
N VAL A 771 24.20 -2.34 15.75
CA VAL A 771 25.16 -1.75 14.81
C VAL A 771 26.14 -2.79 14.31
N LEU A 772 26.72 -2.55 13.17
CA LEU A 772 27.74 -3.40 12.57
C LEU A 772 29.03 -3.35 13.44
N SER A 773 29.62 -4.47 13.80
CA SER A 773 30.87 -4.50 14.57
C SER A 773 32.11 -4.66 13.69
N GLU A 774 32.01 -5.56 12.72
CA GLU A 774 33.09 -5.85 11.79
C GLU A 774 32.56 -6.40 10.47
N ILE A 775 33.28 -6.19 9.40
CA ILE A 775 33.06 -6.79 8.09
C ILE A 775 34.28 -7.65 7.79
N LEU A 776 34.00 -8.93 7.54
CA LEU A 776 35.02 -9.87 7.12
C LEU A 776 34.81 -10.26 5.66
N GLY A 777 35.86 -10.47 4.94
CA GLY A 777 35.81 -10.93 3.57
C GLY A 777 36.72 -12.11 3.30
N LEU A 778 36.59 -12.72 2.15
CA LEU A 778 37.40 -13.86 1.72
C LEU A 778 38.87 -13.48 1.72
N LYS A 779 39.72 -14.33 2.34
CA LYS A 779 41.13 -14.09 2.45
C LYS A 779 41.93 -14.34 1.15
N TYR A 780 41.35 -15.11 0.25
CA TYR A 780 41.99 -15.60 -0.96
C TYR A 780 41.60 -14.79 -2.18
N GLN A 781 42.56 -14.47 -3.03
CA GLN A 781 42.32 -13.78 -4.31
C GLN A 781 42.02 -14.76 -5.46
N GLN A 782 42.43 -16.03 -5.32
CA GLN A 782 42.17 -17.07 -6.31
C GLN A 782 40.87 -17.82 -5.95
N PRO A 783 40.04 -18.21 -6.94
CA PRO A 783 38.83 -18.98 -6.71
C PRO A 783 39.09 -20.26 -5.94
N LEU A 784 38.32 -20.48 -4.86
CA LEU A 784 38.39 -21.68 -4.03
C LEU A 784 37.37 -22.73 -4.49
N ASP A 785 37.69 -24.01 -4.29
CA ASP A 785 36.69 -25.07 -4.44
C ASP A 785 35.57 -24.90 -3.41
N SER A 786 34.34 -25.16 -3.80
CA SER A 786 33.15 -24.94 -2.97
C SER A 786 33.24 -25.69 -1.63
N ALA A 787 33.86 -26.86 -1.59
CA ALA A 787 34.09 -27.65 -0.38
C ALA A 787 35.13 -27.06 0.59
N ALA A 788 35.94 -26.11 0.12
CA ALA A 788 37.01 -25.54 0.93
C ALA A 788 36.54 -24.41 1.87
N LEU A 789 35.31 -23.91 1.72
CA LEU A 789 34.73 -22.89 2.58
C LEU A 789 33.53 -23.44 3.32
N HIS A 790 33.60 -23.50 4.64
CA HIS A 790 32.46 -23.85 5.49
C HIS A 790 31.65 -22.62 5.84
N ARG A 791 30.34 -22.70 5.60
CA ARG A 791 29.39 -21.63 5.96
C ARG A 791 29.33 -21.45 7.47
N SER A 792 29.11 -20.22 7.90
CA SER A 792 28.89 -19.87 9.30
C SER A 792 27.66 -20.58 9.88
N ARG A 793 27.69 -20.87 11.18
CA ARG A 793 26.66 -21.64 11.90
C ARG A 793 26.71 -21.37 13.40
N ILE A 794 25.68 -21.82 14.12
CA ILE A 794 25.69 -21.83 15.57
C ILE A 794 26.22 -23.17 16.08
N ILE A 795 27.14 -23.11 17.02
CA ILE A 795 27.69 -24.28 17.73
C ILE A 795 27.58 -24.00 19.24
N SER A 796 26.85 -24.81 19.95
CA SER A 796 26.61 -24.67 21.41
C SER A 796 26.17 -23.24 21.81
N GLY A 797 25.25 -22.65 21.01
CA GLY A 797 24.71 -21.32 21.22
C GLY A 797 25.57 -20.16 20.75
N ALA A 798 26.83 -20.41 20.37
CA ALA A 798 27.77 -19.39 19.93
C ALA A 798 27.88 -19.35 18.40
N PHE A 799 28.07 -18.15 17.86
CA PHE A 799 28.30 -17.95 16.42
C PHE A 799 29.70 -18.40 16.00
N TYR A 800 29.76 -19.30 15.03
CA TYR A 800 30.98 -19.88 14.49
C TYR A 800 31.14 -19.59 13.00
N TYR A 801 32.36 -19.25 12.58
CA TYR A 801 32.75 -19.12 11.17
C TYR A 801 34.20 -19.60 10.96
N ASP A 802 34.59 -19.95 9.75
CA ASP A 802 35.93 -20.43 9.40
C ASP A 802 36.96 -19.28 9.39
N LYS A 803 37.58 -19.01 10.52
CA LYS A 803 38.58 -17.95 10.69
C LYS A 803 39.80 -18.12 9.78
N THR A 804 40.05 -19.31 9.23
CA THR A 804 41.18 -19.53 8.31
C THR A 804 40.92 -18.99 6.92
N LYS A 805 39.68 -18.86 6.54
CA LYS A 805 39.21 -18.42 5.21
C LYS A 805 38.79 -16.96 5.16
N TYR A 806 38.42 -16.39 6.28
CA TYR A 806 38.01 -14.99 6.40
C TYR A 806 39.13 -14.12 6.97
N ARG A 807 39.21 -12.88 6.48
CA ARG A 807 40.02 -11.81 7.09
C ARG A 807 39.11 -10.61 7.38
N THR A 808 39.39 -9.88 8.42
CA THR A 808 38.71 -8.63 8.71
C THR A 808 39.07 -7.59 7.67
N TYR A 809 38.06 -7.01 7.00
CA TYR A 809 38.27 -5.88 6.10
C TYR A 809 38.23 -4.57 6.87
N CYS A 810 37.27 -4.44 7.80
CA CYS A 810 37.24 -3.31 8.71
C CYS A 810 36.58 -3.72 10.04
N SER A 811 37.00 -3.07 11.10
CA SER A 811 36.40 -3.14 12.42
C SER A 811 35.92 -1.76 12.81
N ILE A 812 34.68 -1.68 13.29
CA ILE A 812 34.08 -0.41 13.67
C ILE A 812 34.26 -0.21 15.17
N ASP A 813 35.06 0.82 15.50
CA ASP A 813 35.50 1.10 16.86
C ASP A 813 34.48 1.91 17.66
N GLU A 814 33.93 2.96 17.04
CA GLU A 814 33.10 3.94 17.72
C GLU A 814 31.81 4.26 16.95
N TYR A 815 30.75 4.40 17.70
CA TYR A 815 29.43 4.84 17.27
C TYR A 815 28.94 5.99 18.15
N ASP A 816 28.05 6.84 17.63
CA ASP A 816 27.28 7.74 18.45
C ASP A 816 25.98 7.06 18.98
N GLU A 817 25.20 7.81 19.74
CA GLU A 817 23.91 7.33 20.28
C GLU A 817 22.87 7.04 19.19
N ALA A 818 22.97 7.71 18.05
CA ALA A 818 22.10 7.49 16.91
C ALA A 818 22.57 6.31 16.03
N GLY A 819 23.68 5.66 16.38
CA GLY A 819 24.25 4.54 15.63
C GLY A 819 25.04 4.96 14.39
N ASN A 820 25.46 6.20 14.29
CA ASN A 820 26.40 6.63 13.26
C ASN A 820 27.80 6.10 13.56
N MET A 821 28.43 5.57 12.53
CA MET A 821 29.82 5.11 12.61
C MET A 821 30.76 6.30 12.65
N LEU A 822 31.38 6.53 13.82
CA LEU A 822 32.30 7.64 14.03
C LEU A 822 33.73 7.28 13.66
N CYS A 823 34.15 6.04 13.95
CA CYS A 823 35.49 5.58 13.69
C CYS A 823 35.54 4.09 13.33
N TYR A 824 36.33 3.76 12.35
CA TYR A 824 36.69 2.38 12.01
C TYR A 824 38.17 2.29 11.61
N HIS A 825 38.72 1.11 11.68
CA HIS A 825 40.03 0.83 11.11
C HIS A 825 39.95 -0.29 10.06
N ASP A 826 40.78 -0.17 9.05
CA ASP A 826 40.93 -1.18 7.99
C ASP A 826 41.86 -2.34 8.42
N ASN A 827 42.07 -3.32 7.53
CA ASN A 827 42.96 -4.46 7.76
C ASN A 827 44.44 -4.11 7.89
N ASN A 828 44.85 -2.87 7.56
CA ASN A 828 46.19 -2.35 7.69
C ASN A 828 46.36 -1.56 9.00
N GLY A 829 45.30 -1.45 9.79
CA GLY A 829 45.27 -0.67 11.02
C GLY A 829 45.19 0.85 10.79
N ILE A 830 44.78 1.28 9.60
CA ILE A 830 44.58 2.69 9.27
C ILE A 830 43.18 3.09 9.78
N TYR A 831 43.17 4.11 10.63
CA TYR A 831 41.91 4.64 11.19
C TYR A 831 41.27 5.63 10.23
N HIS A 832 39.96 5.56 10.18
CA HIS A 832 39.10 6.41 9.40
C HIS A 832 38.00 6.98 10.32
N SER A 833 37.90 8.30 10.37
CA SER A 833 36.90 8.99 11.20
C SER A 833 35.90 9.72 10.35
N GLN A 834 34.65 9.70 10.76
CA GLN A 834 33.55 10.39 10.12
C GLN A 834 32.93 11.37 11.11
N TYR A 835 32.56 12.53 10.58
CA TYR A 835 31.87 13.58 11.32
C TYR A 835 30.55 13.87 10.64
N TYR A 836 29.52 14.09 11.43
CA TYR A 836 28.16 14.26 10.96
C TYR A 836 27.68 15.69 11.24
N ASP A 837 26.66 16.13 10.49
CA ASP A 837 25.97 17.41 10.72
C ASP A 837 25.34 17.47 12.13
N GLY A 838 24.83 18.64 12.52
CA GLY A 838 24.16 18.83 13.81
C GLY A 838 22.94 17.94 14.00
N TYR A 839 22.33 17.46 12.91
CA TYR A 839 21.20 16.53 12.92
C TYR A 839 21.60 15.05 12.88
N ARG A 840 22.91 14.77 12.89
CA ARG A 840 23.46 13.40 12.82
C ARG A 840 22.92 12.60 11.61
N SER A 841 22.54 13.30 10.53
CA SER A 841 21.88 12.70 9.36
C SER A 841 22.83 12.52 8.18
N THR A 842 23.76 13.44 8.00
CA THR A 842 24.65 13.49 6.83
C THR A 842 26.11 13.55 7.25
N PRO A 843 26.98 12.66 6.72
CA PRO A 843 28.40 12.79 6.94
C PRO A 843 28.93 14.02 6.20
N ILE A 844 29.58 14.91 6.92
CA ILE A 844 30.09 16.20 6.45
C ILE A 844 31.61 16.27 6.34
N ALA A 845 32.30 15.42 7.08
CA ALA A 845 33.75 15.29 6.97
C ALA A 845 34.19 13.84 7.12
N TYR A 846 35.22 13.50 6.40
CA TYR A 846 35.91 12.22 6.48
C TYR A 846 37.40 12.48 6.65
N VAL A 847 38.01 11.83 7.64
CA VAL A 847 39.45 11.98 7.95
C VAL A 847 40.10 10.61 7.92
N GLU A 848 41.13 10.48 7.14
CA GLU A 848 41.92 9.26 7.00
C GLU A 848 43.13 9.32 7.91
N ASN A 849 43.55 8.17 8.46
CA ASN A 849 44.67 8.01 9.39
C ASN A 849 44.54 8.78 10.72
N ALA A 850 43.30 8.96 11.18
CA ALA A 850 43.04 9.60 12.47
C ALA A 850 41.91 8.88 13.21
N ARG A 851 42.00 8.78 14.55
CA ARG A 851 40.93 8.31 15.44
C ARG A 851 40.02 9.45 15.79
N HIS A 852 38.72 9.13 15.88
CA HIS A 852 37.70 10.07 16.31
C HIS A 852 37.83 10.43 17.81
N SER A 853 38.19 9.46 18.64
CA SER A 853 38.22 9.63 20.12
C SER A 853 39.42 10.41 20.61
N VAL A 854 39.26 11.05 21.78
CA VAL A 854 40.31 11.68 22.54
C VAL A 854 41.40 10.67 22.86
N ARG A 855 42.64 10.98 22.47
CA ARG A 855 43.81 10.15 22.84
C ARG A 855 43.93 10.03 24.36
N THR A 856 44.42 8.89 24.82
CA THR A 856 44.65 8.63 26.25
C THR A 856 45.66 9.60 26.91
N ASP A 857 46.39 10.38 26.10
CA ASP A 857 47.31 11.44 26.55
C ASP A 857 46.62 12.81 26.70
N GLY A 858 45.29 12.89 26.58
CA GLY A 858 44.51 14.12 26.74
C GLY A 858 44.62 15.10 25.59
N ARG A 859 45.31 14.75 24.50
CA ARG A 859 45.35 15.60 23.32
C ARG A 859 44.13 15.33 22.43
N VAL A 860 43.35 16.37 22.22
CA VAL A 860 42.19 16.34 21.29
C VAL A 860 42.75 16.54 19.88
N THR A 861 42.45 15.65 18.96
CA THR A 861 42.64 15.93 17.55
C THR A 861 41.63 16.99 17.17
N GLN A 862 42.04 18.27 17.11
CA GLN A 862 41.18 19.36 16.68
C GLN A 862 40.97 19.23 15.17
N VAL A 863 39.84 18.74 14.74
CA VAL A 863 39.37 18.87 13.37
C VAL A 863 38.50 20.14 13.32
N PHE A 864 39.00 21.17 12.66
CA PHE A 864 38.23 22.36 12.36
C PHE A 864 37.20 22.04 11.27
N PHE A 865 35.97 22.11 11.63
CA PHE A 865 34.84 21.80 10.80
C PHE A 865 34.02 23.08 10.60
N ASN A 866 33.68 23.38 9.35
CA ASN A 866 32.75 24.43 8.98
C ASN A 866 31.57 23.81 8.24
N ASP A 867 30.43 23.84 8.83
CA ASP A 867 29.18 23.36 8.25
C ASP A 867 28.62 24.28 7.16
N PHE A 868 29.29 25.41 6.88
CA PHE A 868 28.86 26.46 5.96
C PHE A 868 27.48 27.09 6.28
N GLU A 869 26.83 26.67 7.35
CA GLU A 869 25.53 27.18 7.79
C GLU A 869 25.69 28.35 8.80
N THR A 870 26.82 28.43 9.48
CA THR A 870 27.18 29.56 10.30
C THR A 870 28.01 30.55 9.51
N PRO A 871 27.66 31.89 9.48
CA PRO A 871 28.47 32.88 8.78
C PRO A 871 29.80 33.06 9.49
N VAL A 872 30.83 32.42 8.99
CA VAL A 872 32.19 32.60 9.48
C VAL A 872 32.87 33.68 8.66
N SER A 873 33.41 34.69 9.31
CA SER A 873 34.24 35.73 8.66
C SER A 873 35.47 35.05 8.03
N TYR A 874 35.63 35.20 6.71
CA TYR A 874 36.58 34.54 5.84
C TYR A 874 38.07 34.85 6.11
N THR A 875 38.43 35.27 7.30
CA THR A 875 39.79 35.81 7.50
C THR A 875 40.81 34.84 8.05
N HIS A 876 40.54 33.60 8.41
CA HIS A 876 41.59 32.71 8.96
C HIS A 876 41.34 31.21 8.67
N LEU A 877 41.38 30.78 7.40
CA LEU A 877 41.66 29.39 7.04
C LEU A 877 43.14 29.25 6.63
N ARG A 878 44.04 29.13 7.57
CA ARG A 878 45.34 28.50 7.36
C ARG A 878 45.24 27.09 7.93
N ALA A 879 45.35 26.11 7.04
CA ALA A 879 45.66 24.76 7.43
C ALA A 879 47.02 24.76 8.14
N HIS A 880 47.04 24.50 9.42
CA HIS A 880 48.28 24.09 10.09
C HIS A 880 48.40 22.58 9.86
N GLU A 881 49.22 22.21 8.89
CA GLU A 881 49.88 20.91 8.89
C GLU A 881 50.71 20.83 10.18
N THR A 882 50.29 20.04 11.12
CA THR A 882 51.17 19.56 12.18
C THR A 882 51.63 18.18 11.79
N LEU A 883 52.80 18.12 11.19
CA LEU A 883 53.69 16.97 11.21
C LEU A 883 54.06 16.64 12.67
N ALA A 884 53.57 15.50 13.19
CA ALA A 884 54.29 14.62 14.10
C ALA A 884 53.50 13.35 14.34
#